data_eb60b1b7811c320e29346d39372786e3
#
_entry.id   eb60b1b7811c320e29346d39372786e3
#
_cell.length_a   1.000
_cell.length_b   1.000
_cell.length_c   1.000
_cell.angle_alpha   90.00
_cell.angle_beta   90.00
_cell.angle_gamma   90.00
#
_symmetry.space_group_name_H-M   'P 1'
#
loop_
_entity.id
_entity.type
_entity.pdbx_description
1 polymer ?
#
loop_
_entity_poly.entity_id
_entity_poly.type
_entity_poly.pdbx_seq_one_letter_code
_entity_poly.pdbx_strand_id
1 'polypeptide(L)'
;MTAEQQSHLRRATAKASPIVYWQLADLWQQRYDVADRPMDGSMDPFFFVTKTKNFIPHEYPCRTEFKKSFSGRRPQPTAEFDAVRWWLPFASPRVDLSGFWFRPTRIGCWARTFLDARSAGRATLRLSTCGGAILFVNGLEQGFMAPYQRNLEAQQDFEVELAAGPNEIRVYFDDLAERDARFYFQLDYVEGPSVETSVPVPIAAGDADALEAILEGMRFDRTAYLGEDVTILFPAPLPVALSCHIEIEGDFMSIERFDYDFELEAGATKLALGTSADMPADFRHFRITFKAGTLSLGRTLGVEICHPERQGEAPATLEDRVAEALAEVAAHSEPDTVCAFARLALGQGGEETEAMISAMLPVIEDCHDCADFVLVPLLFAYTRWSDLLSPALRDRIENAVLNYRYWMDEPGNDVQWYFSENHALLFHTAAYLGGRLFPDAVFVRSGRTGTEQTKVGEERVRAWLDHFERWEMAEWNSVPYFPIDLKGLTALAACAPDETIRNRAAASIVRLMEIVARSAHHGMLTGSQGRSYEHTLRPGRSVELSAIARLLWGRGWYGRRVHALPQLAVCIRDHGLRFPEELAAIAAHQSDDAQEWTFSQGENRFAALYHYKTRDIALGTIAHYRPGAWGYQETVLHLRLGHRPEAQIWINHPGETIQFGYGRPSFWGGCGTLPRVHQYRDLAILDFEIHEGQPDFTHAWFPLEAFDDTVVDGNLALARSGNGIAMLIGNGALEPVKLGPTTDIELRLAGRNGRWIVRLSDLGREVDLDGMQARFATLSARRDEEGALIVSDPDYGRVVFEEDGTVRAEGRILRPADWSVRGDAVHLKIPGRQPRRAAS
;
A
#
# COMPACT_ATOMS: atom_id res chain seq x y z
N MET A 1 39.71 10.04 22.22
CA MET A 1 40.08 8.61 22.33
C MET A 1 41.07 8.34 21.22
N THR A 2 42.20 7.80 21.57
CA THR A 2 43.30 7.45 20.63
C THR A 2 42.83 6.30 19.74
N ALA A 3 43.29 6.21 18.49
CA ALA A 3 42.90 5.26 17.46
C ALA A 3 43.04 3.73 17.83
N GLU A 4 43.41 3.41 19.06
CA GLU A 4 43.71 2.03 19.53
C GLU A 4 42.57 1.30 20.21
N GLN A 5 41.31 1.87 20.30
CA GLN A 5 40.18 1.22 20.97
C GLN A 5 38.82 1.48 20.30
N GLN A 6 38.74 1.47 18.97
CA GLN A 6 37.42 1.37 18.34
C GLN A 6 36.87 -0.05 18.50
N SER A 7 35.72 -0.19 19.15
CA SER A 7 34.96 -1.43 19.19
C SER A 7 34.44 -1.76 17.78
N HIS A 8 34.31 -3.05 17.45
CA HIS A 8 33.80 -3.48 16.17
C HIS A 8 32.64 -4.45 16.36
N LEU A 9 31.50 -4.19 15.72
CA LEU A 9 30.50 -5.23 15.46
C LEU A 9 31.09 -6.22 14.47
N ARG A 10 30.92 -7.54 14.72
CA ARG A 10 31.50 -8.60 13.92
C ARG A 10 30.50 -9.71 13.66
N ARG A 11 30.49 -10.23 12.43
CA ARG A 11 29.68 -11.39 12.04
C ARG A 11 30.46 -12.30 11.10
N ALA A 12 30.48 -13.60 11.40
CA ALA A 12 31.01 -14.59 10.47
C ALA A 12 30.20 -14.56 9.16
N THR A 13 30.89 -14.50 8.02
CA THR A 13 30.27 -14.45 6.71
C THR A 13 30.54 -15.78 5.99
N ALA A 14 29.45 -16.54 5.77
CA ALA A 14 29.54 -17.81 5.06
C ALA A 14 29.67 -17.57 3.54
N LYS A 15 30.12 -18.60 2.82
CA LYS A 15 30.07 -18.60 1.36
C LYS A 15 28.64 -18.59 0.89
N ALA A 16 28.40 -17.97 -0.25
CA ALA A 16 27.07 -17.74 -0.82
C ALA A 16 26.11 -17.03 0.16
N SER A 17 26.63 -16.10 1.00
CA SER A 17 25.82 -15.32 1.92
C SER A 17 26.06 -13.81 1.76
N PRO A 18 25.07 -12.96 2.13
CA PRO A 18 25.21 -11.52 2.04
C PRO A 18 26.24 -10.98 3.05
N ILE A 19 26.93 -9.92 2.63
CA ILE A 19 27.76 -9.09 3.49
C ILE A 19 26.81 -8.09 4.15
N VAL A 20 26.70 -8.19 5.47
CA VAL A 20 25.85 -7.34 6.31
C VAL A 20 26.71 -6.39 7.12
N TYR A 21 26.13 -5.45 7.89
CA TYR A 21 26.81 -4.41 8.64
C TYR A 21 27.56 -3.39 7.76
N TRP A 22 26.91 -2.26 7.59
CA TRP A 22 27.44 -1.17 6.80
C TRP A 22 27.42 0.14 7.57
N GLN A 23 28.42 0.98 7.35
CA GLN A 23 28.36 2.40 7.65
C GLN A 23 27.94 3.13 6.40
N LEU A 24 27.03 4.09 6.53
CA LEU A 24 26.56 4.93 5.42
C LEU A 24 26.99 6.37 5.62
N ALA A 25 27.47 7.00 4.56
CA ALA A 25 27.59 8.43 4.48
C ALA A 25 26.21 9.09 4.27
N ASP A 26 26.16 10.40 4.28
CA ASP A 26 24.92 11.12 4.01
C ASP A 26 24.41 10.86 2.60
N LEU A 27 23.09 10.73 2.46
CA LEU A 27 22.41 10.61 1.18
C LEU A 27 22.35 12.00 0.54
N TRP A 28 23.14 12.21 -0.52
CA TRP A 28 23.03 13.44 -1.26
C TRP A 28 21.91 13.34 -2.30
N GLN A 29 21.22 14.48 -2.50
CA GLN A 29 20.10 14.60 -3.43
C GLN A 29 20.22 15.90 -4.21
N GLN A 30 19.91 15.85 -5.49
CA GLN A 30 19.92 17.02 -6.37
C GLN A 30 18.81 16.91 -7.41
N ARG A 31 17.96 17.94 -7.52
CA ARG A 31 16.98 18.01 -8.61
C ARG A 31 17.68 17.85 -9.95
N TYR A 32 17.08 17.08 -10.85
CA TYR A 32 17.60 16.80 -12.17
C TYR A 32 16.68 17.41 -13.22
N ASP A 33 17.04 18.61 -13.65
CA ASP A 33 16.29 19.33 -14.69
C ASP A 33 16.93 19.07 -16.07
N VAL A 34 16.11 18.65 -17.02
CA VAL A 34 16.45 18.54 -18.44
C VAL A 34 15.38 19.26 -19.27
N ALA A 35 15.67 19.51 -20.55
CA ALA A 35 14.72 20.17 -21.42
C ALA A 35 13.41 19.39 -21.55
N ASP A 36 12.29 20.09 -21.51
CA ASP A 36 10.96 19.53 -21.74
C ASP A 36 10.89 18.85 -23.10
N ARG A 37 10.35 17.63 -23.14
CA ARG A 37 10.15 16.84 -24.35
C ARG A 37 8.80 16.15 -24.30
N PRO A 38 8.13 15.95 -25.44
CA PRO A 38 6.99 15.05 -25.52
C PRO A 38 7.50 13.62 -25.27
N MET A 39 6.61 12.77 -24.78
CA MET A 39 6.88 11.33 -24.76
C MET A 39 6.88 10.76 -26.18
N ASP A 40 7.40 9.53 -26.32
CA ASP A 40 7.44 8.83 -27.61
C ASP A 40 6.04 8.82 -28.26
N GLY A 41 5.92 9.40 -29.45
CA GLY A 41 4.66 9.52 -30.18
C GLY A 41 4.06 8.18 -30.66
N SER A 42 4.71 7.05 -30.40
CA SER A 42 4.15 5.71 -30.61
C SER A 42 3.14 5.28 -29.54
N MET A 43 3.05 5.99 -28.40
CA MET A 43 2.12 5.64 -27.33
C MET A 43 0.71 6.13 -27.67
N ASP A 44 -0.26 5.22 -27.46
CA ASP A 44 -1.68 5.58 -27.48
C ASP A 44 -1.94 6.61 -26.36
N PRO A 45 -2.40 7.82 -26.69
CA PRO A 45 -2.67 8.86 -25.69
C PRO A 45 -3.83 8.50 -24.74
N PHE A 46 -4.58 7.43 -25.03
CA PHE A 46 -5.63 6.89 -24.16
C PHE A 46 -5.20 5.64 -23.41
N PHE A 47 -3.93 5.27 -23.49
CA PHE A 47 -3.44 4.08 -22.82
C PHE A 47 -3.44 4.23 -21.30
N PHE A 48 -3.99 3.25 -20.61
CA PHE A 48 -3.89 3.07 -19.15
C PHE A 48 -3.94 1.58 -18.81
N VAL A 49 -3.62 1.22 -17.56
CA VAL A 49 -3.58 -0.19 -17.15
C VAL A 49 -4.99 -0.74 -17.04
N THR A 50 -5.43 -1.44 -18.08
CA THR A 50 -6.77 -2.05 -18.17
C THR A 50 -6.74 -3.57 -18.21
N LYS A 51 -5.53 -4.17 -18.17
CA LYS A 51 -5.31 -5.61 -18.33
C LYS A 51 -4.64 -6.20 -17.08
N THR A 52 -4.33 -7.47 -17.16
CA THR A 52 -3.68 -8.27 -16.12
C THR A 52 -2.26 -7.80 -15.72
N LYS A 53 -1.74 -6.74 -16.33
CA LYS A 53 -0.45 -6.14 -15.97
C LYS A 53 -0.70 -4.83 -15.24
N ASN A 54 -0.46 -4.81 -13.95
CA ASN A 54 -0.54 -3.60 -13.12
C ASN A 54 0.72 -2.73 -13.21
N PHE A 55 1.75 -3.19 -13.89
CA PHE A 55 2.99 -2.46 -14.11
C PHE A 55 3.37 -2.42 -15.57
N ILE A 56 3.67 -1.21 -16.07
CA ILE A 56 4.13 -0.96 -17.43
C ILE A 56 5.59 -0.54 -17.35
N PRO A 57 6.51 -1.26 -18.01
CA PRO A 57 7.86 -0.78 -18.21
C PRO A 57 7.79 0.52 -19.00
N HIS A 58 8.17 1.61 -18.35
CA HIS A 58 8.20 2.94 -18.95
C HIS A 58 9.48 3.64 -18.54
N GLU A 59 10.11 4.30 -19.50
CA GLU A 59 11.28 5.13 -19.25
C GLU A 59 10.92 6.59 -19.50
N TYR A 60 11.00 7.40 -18.46
CA TYR A 60 10.82 8.85 -18.58
C TYR A 60 11.95 9.50 -19.38
N PRO A 61 11.69 10.60 -20.11
CA PRO A 61 12.72 11.28 -20.88
C PRO A 61 13.93 11.70 -20.05
N CYS A 62 13.74 12.09 -18.80
CA CYS A 62 14.83 12.43 -17.87
C CYS A 62 15.78 11.25 -17.61
N ARG A 63 15.28 10.01 -17.50
CA ARG A 63 16.12 8.81 -17.32
C ARG A 63 16.97 8.53 -18.55
N THR A 64 16.41 8.67 -19.74
CA THR A 64 17.18 8.52 -21.00
C THR A 64 18.36 9.49 -21.05
N GLU A 65 18.15 10.76 -20.70
CA GLU A 65 19.23 11.76 -20.65
C GLU A 65 20.21 11.49 -19.49
N PHE A 66 19.72 11.04 -18.34
CA PHE A 66 20.56 10.64 -17.22
C PHE A 66 21.53 9.49 -17.60
N LYS A 67 21.03 8.44 -18.21
CA LYS A 67 21.85 7.31 -18.68
C LYS A 67 22.98 7.79 -19.59
N LYS A 68 22.71 8.67 -20.54
CA LYS A 68 23.73 9.24 -21.44
C LYS A 68 24.79 10.02 -20.68
N SER A 69 24.41 10.78 -19.67
CA SER A 69 25.27 11.71 -18.95
C SER A 69 26.06 11.07 -17.81
N PHE A 70 25.54 10.01 -17.16
CA PHE A 70 26.07 9.50 -15.90
C PHE A 70 26.54 8.05 -15.90
N SER A 71 26.22 7.24 -16.91
CA SER A 71 26.68 5.84 -16.98
C SER A 71 28.21 5.66 -16.93
N GLY A 72 28.96 6.67 -17.32
CA GLY A 72 30.43 6.67 -17.30
C GLY A 72 31.08 7.27 -16.04
N ARG A 73 30.29 7.82 -15.10
CA ARG A 73 30.86 8.45 -13.89
C ARG A 73 31.53 7.44 -12.96
N ARG A 74 32.71 7.85 -12.44
CA ARG A 74 33.52 7.06 -11.49
C ARG A 74 33.95 7.92 -10.32
N PRO A 75 33.04 8.26 -9.36
CA PRO A 75 33.42 8.90 -8.13
C PRO A 75 34.52 8.10 -7.41
N GLN A 76 35.53 8.80 -6.89
CA GLN A 76 36.63 8.18 -6.15
C GLN A 76 36.37 8.33 -4.66
N PRO A 77 36.72 7.31 -3.84
CA PRO A 77 36.57 7.41 -2.39
C PRO A 77 37.56 8.44 -1.82
N THR A 78 37.09 9.18 -0.84
CA THR A 78 37.95 10.08 -0.04
C THR A 78 38.79 9.26 0.96
N ALA A 79 39.90 9.81 1.44
CA ALA A 79 40.72 9.14 2.45
C ALA A 79 39.95 8.87 3.75
N GLU A 80 39.12 9.82 4.17
CA GLU A 80 38.24 9.69 5.35
C GLU A 80 36.85 9.24 4.91
N PHE A 81 36.14 8.55 5.83
CA PHE A 81 34.76 8.13 5.65
C PHE A 81 33.93 8.72 6.79
N ASP A 82 33.07 9.66 6.45
CA ASP A 82 32.15 10.29 7.40
C ASP A 82 30.86 9.46 7.51
N ALA A 83 30.80 8.62 8.56
CA ALA A 83 29.67 7.74 8.81
C ALA A 83 28.59 8.52 9.60
N VAL A 84 27.42 8.69 8.99
CA VAL A 84 26.28 9.33 9.63
C VAL A 84 25.25 8.32 10.14
N ARG A 85 25.27 7.08 9.63
CA ARG A 85 24.34 6.02 10.01
C ARG A 85 24.99 4.64 9.87
N TRP A 86 24.58 3.71 10.73
CA TRP A 86 24.90 2.28 10.61
C TRP A 86 23.69 1.53 10.09
N TRP A 87 23.90 0.69 9.11
CA TRP A 87 22.89 -0.15 8.51
C TRP A 87 23.04 -1.58 9.02
N LEU A 88 21.97 -2.07 9.65
CA LEU A 88 21.89 -3.43 10.19
C LEU A 88 20.94 -4.27 9.31
N PRO A 89 21.12 -5.60 9.23
CA PRO A 89 20.39 -6.42 8.27
C PRO A 89 18.90 -6.59 8.60
N PHE A 90 18.52 -6.60 9.86
CA PHE A 90 17.18 -6.98 10.33
C PHE A 90 16.62 -8.17 9.52
N ALA A 91 15.55 -7.95 8.74
CA ALA A 91 14.92 -8.94 7.89
C ALA A 91 15.47 -8.96 6.45
N SER A 92 16.36 -8.02 6.05
CA SER A 92 16.89 -7.92 4.70
C SER A 92 18.39 -7.64 4.67
N PRO A 93 19.15 -8.35 3.84
CA PRO A 93 20.57 -8.11 3.66
C PRO A 93 20.91 -6.87 2.82
N ARG A 94 19.93 -6.21 2.23
CA ARG A 94 20.10 -5.06 1.34
C ARG A 94 20.35 -3.78 2.14
N VAL A 95 21.29 -2.97 1.66
CA VAL A 95 21.33 -1.55 2.04
C VAL A 95 20.29 -0.84 1.18
N ASP A 96 19.11 -0.62 1.74
CA ASP A 96 17.94 -0.17 1.01
C ASP A 96 17.53 1.25 1.46
N LEU A 97 17.70 2.21 0.56
CA LEU A 97 17.30 3.61 0.72
C LEU A 97 16.18 3.97 -0.25
N SER A 98 15.39 2.99 -0.68
CA SER A 98 14.22 3.18 -1.55
C SER A 98 13.24 4.16 -0.95
N GLY A 99 12.53 4.89 -1.80
CA GLY A 99 11.62 5.92 -1.38
C GLY A 99 10.76 6.43 -2.52
N PHE A 100 10.11 7.57 -2.28
CA PHE A 100 9.27 8.24 -3.26
C PHE A 100 9.76 9.65 -3.53
N TRP A 101 9.93 10.00 -4.81
CA TRP A 101 10.37 11.32 -5.27
C TRP A 101 9.39 11.89 -6.27
N PHE A 102 8.82 13.02 -5.95
CA PHE A 102 7.79 13.66 -6.78
C PHE A 102 8.32 14.33 -8.05
N ARG A 103 9.64 14.52 -8.12
CA ARG A 103 10.34 15.15 -9.25
C ARG A 103 11.60 14.36 -9.56
N PRO A 104 12.10 14.44 -10.83
CA PRO A 104 13.37 13.81 -11.16
C PRO A 104 14.48 14.30 -10.23
N THR A 105 15.10 13.40 -9.49
CA THR A 105 16.11 13.72 -8.49
C THR A 105 17.29 12.76 -8.61
N ARG A 106 18.47 13.30 -8.77
CA ARG A 106 19.69 12.50 -8.67
C ARG A 106 19.96 12.21 -7.20
N ILE A 107 20.25 10.97 -6.90
CA ILE A 107 20.57 10.49 -5.55
C ILE A 107 21.84 9.66 -5.57
N GLY A 108 22.59 9.67 -4.46
CA GLY A 108 23.77 8.82 -4.32
C GLY A 108 24.25 8.76 -2.90
N CYS A 109 24.90 7.64 -2.57
CA CYS A 109 25.40 7.37 -1.22
C CYS A 109 26.67 6.53 -1.27
N TRP A 110 27.52 6.70 -0.25
CA TRP A 110 28.64 5.83 0.01
C TRP A 110 28.33 4.89 1.17
N ALA A 111 28.72 3.61 1.01
CA ALA A 111 28.67 2.62 2.06
C ALA A 111 30.08 2.04 2.32
N ARG A 112 30.36 1.68 3.57
CA ARG A 112 31.64 1.09 3.99
C ARG A 112 31.44 -0.07 4.94
N THR A 113 32.23 -1.14 4.74
CA THR A 113 32.38 -2.25 5.68
C THR A 113 33.81 -2.81 5.61
N PHE A 114 34.13 -3.78 6.44
CA PHE A 114 35.43 -4.47 6.41
C PHE A 114 35.20 -5.99 6.32
N LEU A 115 36.03 -6.65 5.51
CA LEU A 115 36.16 -8.10 5.48
C LEU A 115 37.51 -8.50 6.11
N ASP A 116 37.44 -9.06 7.31
CA ASP A 116 38.60 -9.62 8.00
C ASP A 116 38.87 -11.03 7.47
N ALA A 117 39.85 -11.17 6.55
CA ALA A 117 40.17 -12.44 5.93
C ALA A 117 41.24 -13.20 6.76
N ARG A 118 40.99 -14.49 7.07
CA ARG A 118 41.97 -15.31 7.83
C ARG A 118 43.29 -15.58 7.08
N SER A 119 43.25 -15.55 5.75
CA SER A 119 44.38 -15.67 4.87
C SER A 119 44.21 -14.81 3.63
N ALA A 120 45.33 -14.38 3.03
CA ALA A 120 45.27 -13.74 1.73
C ALA A 120 44.76 -14.71 0.65
N GLY A 121 44.03 -14.20 -0.35
CA GLY A 121 43.59 -15.02 -1.47
C GLY A 121 42.53 -14.31 -2.32
N ARG A 122 42.22 -14.92 -3.45
CA ARG A 122 41.17 -14.46 -4.36
C ARG A 122 39.80 -14.76 -3.77
N ALA A 123 38.86 -13.80 -3.93
CA ALA A 123 37.46 -13.94 -3.56
C ALA A 123 36.56 -13.44 -4.69
N THR A 124 35.35 -13.99 -4.75
CA THR A 124 34.29 -13.55 -5.65
C THR A 124 33.21 -12.84 -4.85
N LEU A 125 32.91 -11.58 -5.23
CA LEU A 125 31.86 -10.77 -4.65
C LEU A 125 30.78 -10.54 -5.70
N ARG A 126 29.48 -10.78 -5.37
CA ARG A 126 28.35 -10.49 -6.24
C ARG A 126 27.68 -9.21 -5.81
N LEU A 127 27.60 -8.24 -6.71
CA LEU A 127 26.93 -6.98 -6.50
C LEU A 127 25.58 -6.96 -7.24
N SER A 128 24.53 -6.57 -6.53
CA SER A 128 23.16 -6.44 -7.07
C SER A 128 22.66 -5.03 -6.85
N THR A 129 22.08 -4.39 -7.88
CA THR A 129 21.48 -3.04 -7.81
C THR A 129 20.52 -2.79 -8.98
N CYS A 130 19.62 -1.80 -8.85
CA CYS A 130 18.81 -1.25 -9.96
C CYS A 130 19.51 -0.07 -10.63
N GLY A 131 20.22 0.75 -9.85
CA GLY A 131 20.92 1.95 -10.27
C GLY A 131 22.36 1.69 -10.71
N GLY A 132 23.25 2.67 -10.48
CA GLY A 132 24.69 2.51 -10.61
C GLY A 132 25.34 2.05 -9.32
N ALA A 133 26.41 1.26 -9.41
CA ALA A 133 27.23 0.92 -8.25
C ALA A 133 28.71 0.69 -8.64
N ILE A 134 29.60 1.12 -7.78
CA ILE A 134 31.07 0.94 -7.94
C ILE A 134 31.62 0.27 -6.70
N LEU A 135 32.34 -0.83 -6.89
CA LEU A 135 32.99 -1.59 -5.83
C LEU A 135 34.45 -1.21 -5.70
N PHE A 136 34.88 -0.88 -4.49
CA PHE A 136 36.28 -0.64 -4.12
C PHE A 136 36.71 -1.62 -3.03
N VAL A 137 37.93 -2.13 -3.16
CA VAL A 137 38.62 -2.95 -2.13
C VAL A 137 39.93 -2.26 -1.82
N ASN A 138 40.17 -1.94 -0.55
CA ASN A 138 41.39 -1.27 -0.09
C ASN A 138 41.72 0.02 -0.90
N GLY A 139 40.65 0.80 -1.26
CA GLY A 139 40.75 2.04 -2.03
C GLY A 139 40.93 1.86 -3.56
N LEU A 140 41.04 0.62 -4.06
CA LEU A 140 41.18 0.33 -5.49
C LEU A 140 39.83 -0.07 -6.08
N GLU A 141 39.43 0.57 -7.19
CA GLU A 141 38.24 0.18 -7.96
C GLU A 141 38.41 -1.22 -8.51
N GLN A 142 37.47 -2.12 -8.17
CA GLN A 142 37.43 -3.50 -8.68
C GLN A 142 36.50 -3.63 -9.87
N GLY A 143 35.50 -2.76 -9.95
CA GLY A 143 34.58 -2.72 -11.06
C GLY A 143 33.32 -1.88 -10.76
N PHE A 144 32.47 -1.78 -11.78
CA PHE A 144 31.27 -1.00 -11.68
C PHE A 144 30.12 -1.62 -12.46
N MET A 145 28.91 -1.26 -12.05
CA MET A 145 27.66 -1.52 -12.75
C MET A 145 26.95 -0.20 -13.02
N ALA A 146 26.28 -0.07 -14.14
CA ALA A 146 25.48 1.09 -14.49
C ALA A 146 24.22 0.68 -15.27
N PRO A 147 23.38 -0.23 -14.75
CA PRO A 147 22.16 -0.65 -15.42
C PRO A 147 21.17 0.52 -15.55
N TYR A 148 20.99 1.33 -14.51
CA TYR A 148 20.05 2.45 -14.44
C TYR A 148 18.68 2.10 -15.03
N GLN A 149 18.21 0.88 -14.73
CA GLN A 149 16.88 0.43 -15.13
C GLN A 149 15.93 0.60 -13.96
N ARG A 150 14.92 1.44 -14.14
CA ARG A 150 13.96 1.76 -13.09
C ARG A 150 13.37 0.47 -12.49
N ASN A 151 13.68 0.23 -11.19
CA ASN A 151 13.15 -0.86 -10.38
C ASN A 151 13.46 -2.30 -10.88
N LEU A 152 14.38 -2.47 -11.84
CA LEU A 152 14.83 -3.76 -12.34
C LEU A 152 16.23 -4.05 -11.84
N GLU A 153 16.38 -5.14 -11.09
CA GLU A 153 17.67 -5.57 -10.55
C GLU A 153 18.59 -6.15 -11.63
N ALA A 154 19.84 -5.77 -11.57
CA ALA A 154 20.94 -6.42 -12.29
C ALA A 154 21.99 -6.93 -11.29
N GLN A 155 22.69 -7.99 -11.64
CA GLN A 155 23.72 -8.63 -10.83
C GLN A 155 25.00 -8.83 -11.63
N GLN A 156 26.16 -8.68 -10.95
CA GLN A 156 27.47 -8.93 -11.54
C GLN A 156 28.45 -9.45 -10.50
N ASP A 157 29.26 -10.45 -10.89
CA ASP A 157 30.32 -11.00 -10.07
C ASP A 157 31.66 -10.26 -10.34
N PHE A 158 32.39 -9.99 -9.26
CA PHE A 158 33.72 -9.36 -9.28
C PHE A 158 34.73 -10.23 -8.57
N GLU A 159 35.82 -10.54 -9.27
CA GLU A 159 37.02 -11.21 -8.70
C GLU A 159 37.89 -10.16 -8.00
N VAL A 160 38.15 -10.35 -6.72
CA VAL A 160 38.95 -9.42 -5.90
C VAL A 160 40.04 -10.15 -5.16
N GLU A 161 41.18 -9.46 -4.88
CA GLU A 161 42.25 -9.99 -4.04
C GLU A 161 42.10 -9.44 -2.62
N LEU A 162 41.93 -10.32 -1.65
CA LEU A 162 41.91 -9.99 -0.22
C LEU A 162 43.29 -10.23 0.40
N ALA A 163 43.78 -9.26 1.14
CA ALA A 163 44.93 -9.44 2.03
C ALA A 163 44.51 -10.21 3.29
N ALA A 164 45.46 -10.84 3.96
CA ALA A 164 45.22 -11.40 5.30
C ALA A 164 44.98 -10.27 6.30
N GLY A 165 43.92 -10.37 7.12
CA GLY A 165 43.45 -9.33 8.03
C GLY A 165 42.34 -8.46 7.41
N PRO A 166 42.15 -7.24 7.91
CA PRO A 166 41.05 -6.38 7.50
C PRO A 166 41.24 -5.82 6.08
N ASN A 167 40.19 -5.96 5.26
CA ASN A 167 40.09 -5.36 3.95
C ASN A 167 38.93 -4.40 3.94
N GLU A 168 39.18 -3.12 3.63
CA GLU A 168 38.12 -2.13 3.50
C GLU A 168 37.33 -2.35 2.22
N ILE A 169 36.04 -2.51 2.34
CA ILE A 169 35.11 -2.59 1.21
C ILE A 169 34.29 -1.29 1.20
N ARG A 170 34.32 -0.57 0.08
CA ARG A 170 33.44 0.57 -0.15
C ARG A 170 32.57 0.36 -1.38
N VAL A 171 31.32 0.74 -1.28
CA VAL A 171 30.39 0.77 -2.40
C VAL A 171 29.87 2.20 -2.54
N TYR A 172 30.05 2.79 -3.71
CA TYR A 172 29.30 3.97 -4.13
C TYR A 172 28.10 3.51 -4.94
N PHE A 173 26.91 3.98 -4.62
CA PHE A 173 25.74 3.65 -5.42
C PHE A 173 24.91 4.93 -5.66
N ASP A 174 24.34 5.04 -6.86
CA ASP A 174 23.58 6.19 -7.31
C ASP A 174 22.46 5.80 -8.27
N ASP A 175 21.47 6.66 -8.42
CA ASP A 175 20.41 6.54 -9.43
C ASP A 175 19.74 7.89 -9.72
N LEU A 176 18.88 7.89 -10.70
CA LEU A 176 17.85 8.89 -10.89
C LEU A 176 16.57 8.41 -10.17
N ALA A 177 16.23 9.05 -9.07
CA ALA A 177 14.96 8.80 -8.41
C ALA A 177 13.82 9.50 -9.15
N GLU A 178 12.81 8.71 -9.47
CA GLU A 178 11.59 9.13 -10.19
C GLU A 178 10.41 8.30 -9.67
N ARG A 179 9.49 8.93 -8.95
CA ARG A 179 8.40 8.30 -8.23
C ARG A 179 8.93 7.27 -7.20
N ASP A 180 8.31 6.08 -7.17
CA ASP A 180 8.73 4.91 -6.42
C ASP A 180 10.05 4.37 -7.00
N ALA A 181 11.16 4.84 -6.50
CA ALA A 181 12.47 4.36 -6.90
C ALA A 181 13.00 3.32 -5.90
N ARG A 182 13.36 2.14 -6.41
CA ARG A 182 14.13 1.14 -5.66
C ARG A 182 15.60 1.53 -5.71
N PHE A 183 16.08 2.08 -4.60
CA PHE A 183 17.43 2.58 -4.46
C PHE A 183 18.17 1.79 -3.39
N TYR A 184 18.91 0.78 -3.80
CA TYR A 184 19.64 -0.14 -2.93
C TYR A 184 20.85 -0.75 -3.62
N PHE A 185 21.69 -1.37 -2.82
CA PHE A 185 22.61 -2.42 -3.27
C PHE A 185 22.59 -3.61 -2.32
N GLN A 186 23.00 -4.78 -2.81
CA GLN A 186 23.34 -5.95 -2.02
C GLN A 186 24.70 -6.45 -2.49
N LEU A 187 25.55 -6.82 -1.55
CA LEU A 187 26.85 -7.43 -1.84
C LEU A 187 26.92 -8.79 -1.17
N ASP A 188 27.06 -9.86 -1.96
CA ASP A 188 27.18 -11.22 -1.47
C ASP A 188 28.62 -11.71 -1.54
N TYR A 189 29.04 -12.43 -0.52
CA TYR A 189 30.31 -13.17 -0.50
C TYR A 189 30.08 -14.54 -1.13
N VAL A 190 30.45 -14.71 -2.41
CA VAL A 190 30.19 -15.95 -3.16
C VAL A 190 31.16 -17.04 -2.74
N GLU A 191 32.47 -16.77 -2.87
CA GLU A 191 33.54 -17.70 -2.50
C GLU A 191 34.86 -16.98 -2.22
N GLY A 192 35.78 -17.68 -1.55
CA GLY A 192 37.12 -17.17 -1.22
C GLY A 192 37.62 -17.69 0.13
N PRO A 193 38.61 -17.01 0.74
CA PRO A 193 39.09 -17.28 2.10
C PRO A 193 37.98 -17.19 3.14
N SER A 194 38.15 -17.80 4.32
CA SER A 194 37.22 -17.57 5.44
C SER A 194 37.31 -16.10 5.87
N VAL A 195 36.17 -15.42 5.91
CA VAL A 195 36.09 -14.00 6.28
C VAL A 195 35.08 -13.76 7.40
N GLU A 196 35.27 -12.65 8.08
CA GLU A 196 34.36 -12.09 9.05
C GLU A 196 34.03 -10.63 8.64
N THR A 197 32.77 -10.28 8.52
CA THR A 197 32.36 -8.87 8.29
C THR A 197 32.49 -8.09 9.58
N SER A 198 33.04 -6.88 9.52
CA SER A 198 33.16 -6.01 10.68
C SER A 198 32.91 -4.53 10.35
N VAL A 199 32.37 -3.77 11.32
CA VAL A 199 32.26 -2.33 11.24
C VAL A 199 32.66 -1.69 12.57
N PRO A 200 33.42 -0.58 12.55
CA PRO A 200 33.73 0.16 13.76
C PRO A 200 32.47 0.82 14.33
N VAL A 201 32.31 0.76 15.65
CA VAL A 201 31.22 1.40 16.39
C VAL A 201 31.80 2.29 17.50
N PRO A 202 31.15 3.43 17.82
CA PRO A 202 31.66 4.40 18.82
C PRO A 202 31.32 4.02 20.27
N ILE A 203 30.62 2.91 20.51
CA ILE A 203 30.25 2.36 21.81
C ILE A 203 30.86 0.96 21.97
N ALA A 204 30.70 0.34 23.14
CA ALA A 204 31.13 -1.04 23.33
C ALA A 204 30.39 -1.99 22.36
N ALA A 205 31.13 -2.97 21.78
CA ALA A 205 30.53 -3.88 20.79
C ALA A 205 29.33 -4.65 21.36
N GLY A 206 29.40 -5.11 22.61
CA GLY A 206 28.31 -5.81 23.28
C GLY A 206 27.05 -4.93 23.44
N ASP A 207 27.23 -3.61 23.67
CA ASP A 207 26.09 -2.68 23.74
C ASP A 207 25.47 -2.46 22.35
N ALA A 208 26.30 -2.38 21.31
CA ALA A 208 25.83 -2.24 19.93
C ALA A 208 25.08 -3.50 19.45
N ASP A 209 25.56 -4.71 19.78
CA ASP A 209 24.85 -5.97 19.52
C ASP A 209 23.50 -6.02 20.26
N ALA A 210 23.47 -5.56 21.52
CA ALA A 210 22.23 -5.51 22.27
C ALA A 210 21.23 -4.49 21.68
N LEU A 211 21.71 -3.32 21.20
CA LEU A 211 20.84 -2.36 20.49
C LEU A 211 20.30 -2.92 19.16
N GLU A 212 21.10 -3.68 18.41
CA GLU A 212 20.62 -4.39 17.22
C GLU A 212 19.46 -5.31 17.56
N ALA A 213 19.62 -6.16 18.57
CA ALA A 213 18.58 -7.11 19.00
C ALA A 213 17.31 -6.38 19.51
N ILE A 214 17.47 -5.22 20.16
CA ILE A 214 16.33 -4.38 20.59
C ILE A 214 15.59 -3.83 19.39
N LEU A 215 16.31 -3.25 18.41
CA LEU A 215 15.69 -2.73 17.21
C LEU A 215 15.01 -3.82 16.37
N GLU A 216 15.60 -5.03 16.30
CA GLU A 216 14.98 -6.17 15.62
C GLU A 216 13.68 -6.60 16.30
N GLY A 217 13.67 -6.65 17.62
CA GLY A 217 12.56 -7.18 18.41
C GLY A 217 11.50 -6.16 18.84
N MET A 218 11.75 -4.84 18.68
CA MET A 218 10.81 -3.82 19.14
C MET A 218 9.50 -3.81 18.34
N ARG A 219 8.40 -3.48 19.04
CA ARG A 219 7.05 -3.44 18.46
C ARG A 219 6.16 -2.48 19.24
N PHE A 220 5.07 -2.06 18.61
CA PHE A 220 3.97 -1.48 19.37
C PHE A 220 3.31 -2.54 20.26
N ASP A 221 2.74 -2.13 21.39
CA ASP A 221 1.99 -3.03 22.26
C ASP A 221 0.57 -3.32 21.75
N ARG A 222 0.10 -2.59 20.73
CA ARG A 222 -1.20 -2.73 20.08
C ARG A 222 -1.10 -2.58 18.55
N THR A 223 -2.10 -3.05 17.82
CA THR A 223 -2.27 -2.85 16.38
C THR A 223 -3.02 -1.56 16.03
N ALA A 224 -3.82 -1.04 16.98
CA ALA A 224 -4.53 0.22 16.88
C ALA A 224 -4.67 0.90 18.24
N TYR A 225 -4.63 2.24 18.25
CA TYR A 225 -4.83 3.07 19.44
C TYR A 225 -6.08 3.93 19.27
N LEU A 226 -6.92 3.94 20.31
CA LEU A 226 -8.23 4.60 20.33
C LEU A 226 -8.36 5.60 21.51
N GLY A 227 -7.30 6.35 21.80
CA GLY A 227 -7.22 7.31 22.90
C GLY A 227 -6.24 6.89 24.00
N GLU A 228 -5.69 5.66 23.94
CA GLU A 228 -4.69 5.19 24.88
C GLU A 228 -3.30 5.76 24.59
N ASP A 229 -2.39 5.60 25.55
CA ASP A 229 -0.98 5.96 25.36
C ASP A 229 -0.30 5.03 24.36
N VAL A 230 0.34 5.62 23.37
CA VAL A 230 1.12 4.90 22.35
C VAL A 230 2.42 4.41 22.97
N THR A 231 2.65 3.11 22.95
CA THR A 231 3.80 2.47 23.62
C THR A 231 4.55 1.56 22.66
N ILE A 232 5.87 1.74 22.60
CA ILE A 232 6.79 0.82 21.91
C ILE A 232 7.46 -0.05 23.00
N LEU A 233 7.34 -1.35 22.86
CA LEU A 233 7.96 -2.36 23.74
C LEU A 233 9.33 -2.75 23.19
N PHE A 234 10.30 -2.91 24.09
CA PHE A 234 11.61 -3.46 23.79
C PHE A 234 11.69 -4.92 24.26
N PRO A 235 12.32 -5.81 23.49
CA PRO A 235 12.48 -7.22 23.86
C PRO A 235 13.42 -7.43 25.05
N ALA A 236 14.28 -6.45 25.36
CA ALA A 236 15.23 -6.45 26.46
C ALA A 236 15.47 -5.02 26.96
N PRO A 237 15.99 -4.83 28.18
CA PRO A 237 16.38 -3.52 28.67
C PRO A 237 17.48 -2.86 27.83
N LEU A 238 17.39 -1.53 27.63
CA LEU A 238 18.42 -0.78 26.92
C LEU A 238 19.80 -0.92 27.60
N PRO A 239 20.86 -1.25 26.87
CA PRO A 239 22.18 -1.43 27.45
C PRO A 239 22.85 -0.11 27.88
N VAL A 240 22.52 0.99 27.21
CA VAL A 240 23.08 2.34 27.40
C VAL A 240 21.98 3.39 27.31
N ALA A 241 22.21 4.54 27.90
CA ALA A 241 21.37 5.72 27.69
C ALA A 241 21.56 6.23 26.24
N LEU A 242 20.45 6.68 25.62
CA LEU A 242 20.45 7.16 24.23
C LEU A 242 19.35 8.20 24.00
N SER A 243 19.53 9.04 22.99
CA SER A 243 18.43 9.85 22.48
C SER A 243 17.66 9.08 21.39
N CYS A 244 16.35 9.29 21.37
CA CYS A 244 15.43 8.68 20.38
C CYS A 244 14.67 9.78 19.66
N HIS A 245 14.83 9.87 18.35
CA HIS A 245 14.04 10.76 17.51
C HIS A 245 13.00 9.92 16.75
N ILE A 246 11.74 10.38 16.74
CA ILE A 246 10.64 9.73 16.02
C ILE A 246 10.01 10.74 15.08
N GLU A 247 10.01 10.43 13.79
CA GLU A 247 9.24 11.13 12.76
C GLU A 247 8.01 10.29 12.42
N ILE A 248 6.81 10.84 12.60
CA ILE A 248 5.57 10.21 12.13
C ILE A 248 5.32 10.68 10.71
N GLU A 249 5.41 9.76 9.76
CA GLU A 249 5.15 10.06 8.36
C GLU A 249 3.66 10.28 8.12
N GLY A 250 3.33 11.34 7.40
CA GLY A 250 2.03 11.54 6.79
C GLY A 250 1.87 10.67 5.55
N ASP A 251 0.83 10.94 4.77
CA ASP A 251 0.77 10.47 3.40
C ASP A 251 1.96 11.03 2.61
N PHE A 252 2.33 10.33 1.52
CA PHE A 252 3.37 10.80 0.61
C PHE A 252 3.13 12.22 0.05
N MET A 253 1.87 12.69 0.04
CA MET A 253 1.49 14.06 -0.35
C MET A 253 1.25 15.00 0.83
N SER A 254 1.34 14.53 2.08
CA SER A 254 1.10 15.38 3.24
C SER A 254 2.21 16.41 3.42
N ILE A 255 1.80 17.65 3.68
CA ILE A 255 2.72 18.74 4.07
C ILE A 255 2.97 18.76 5.58
N GLU A 256 2.21 17.99 6.35
CA GLU A 256 2.35 17.91 7.80
C GLU A 256 3.58 17.07 8.19
N ARG A 257 4.22 17.46 9.28
CA ARG A 257 5.33 16.73 9.90
C ARG A 257 5.07 16.69 11.40
N PHE A 258 5.32 15.54 11.99
CA PHE A 258 5.17 15.33 13.41
C PHE A 258 6.45 14.66 13.92
N ASP A 259 7.23 15.42 14.70
CA ASP A 259 8.51 14.98 15.23
C ASP A 259 8.47 14.97 16.76
N TYR A 260 9.07 13.94 17.36
CA TYR A 260 9.15 13.75 18.80
C TYR A 260 10.58 13.37 19.19
N ASP A 261 11.11 13.99 20.24
CA ASP A 261 12.43 13.68 20.79
C ASP A 261 12.31 13.17 22.23
N PHE A 262 13.03 12.11 22.53
CA PHE A 262 13.04 11.46 23.85
C PHE A 262 14.48 11.18 24.29
N GLU A 263 14.74 11.32 25.60
CA GLU A 263 15.93 10.80 26.25
C GLU A 263 15.57 9.51 27.00
N LEU A 264 16.27 8.44 26.71
CA LEU A 264 16.03 7.12 27.27
C LEU A 264 17.21 6.72 28.14
N GLU A 265 16.91 6.34 29.38
CA GLU A 265 17.91 5.83 30.31
C GLU A 265 18.28 4.38 30.05
N ALA A 266 19.50 3.98 30.38
CA ALA A 266 19.88 2.57 30.41
C ALA A 266 18.95 1.78 31.32
N GLY A 267 18.55 0.57 30.87
CA GLY A 267 17.58 -0.27 31.57
C GLY A 267 16.13 -0.05 31.18
N ALA A 268 15.80 0.93 30.34
CA ALA A 268 14.43 1.11 29.83
C ALA A 268 13.98 -0.11 29.02
N THR A 269 12.73 -0.55 29.23
CA THR A 269 12.12 -1.71 28.56
C THR A 269 11.00 -1.31 27.61
N LYS A 270 10.64 -0.04 27.57
CA LYS A 270 9.61 0.54 26.70
C LYS A 270 9.84 2.03 26.49
N LEU A 271 9.21 2.57 25.47
CA LEU A 271 9.08 3.97 25.19
C LEU A 271 7.60 4.35 25.12
N ALA A 272 7.14 5.22 26.01
CA ALA A 272 5.82 5.84 25.96
C ALA A 272 5.88 7.15 25.18
N LEU A 273 5.09 7.28 24.13
CA LEU A 273 5.09 8.45 23.22
C LEU A 273 4.09 9.53 23.64
N GLY A 274 3.16 9.19 24.54
CA GLY A 274 2.02 10.04 24.92
C GLY A 274 0.70 9.49 24.38
N THR A 275 -0.37 10.24 24.60
CA THR A 275 -1.71 9.82 24.20
C THR A 275 -1.89 9.84 22.67
N SER A 276 -2.54 8.83 22.13
CA SER A 276 -2.90 8.78 20.71
C SER A 276 -3.87 9.89 20.29
N ALA A 277 -4.59 10.50 21.23
CA ALA A 277 -5.48 11.63 20.96
C ALA A 277 -4.74 12.89 20.45
N ASP A 278 -3.46 13.03 20.79
CA ASP A 278 -2.60 14.16 20.36
C ASP A 278 -1.79 13.83 19.09
N MET A 279 -1.94 12.64 18.53
CA MET A 279 -1.22 12.20 17.34
C MET A 279 -2.12 12.22 16.10
N PRO A 280 -1.55 12.32 14.89
CA PRO A 280 -2.35 12.31 13.67
C PRO A 280 -3.05 10.96 13.48
N ALA A 281 -4.35 11.00 13.20
CA ALA A 281 -5.12 9.81 12.89
C ALA A 281 -4.63 9.11 11.61
N ASP A 282 -5.16 7.93 11.33
CA ASP A 282 -4.90 6.98 10.25
C ASP A 282 -3.76 5.99 10.55
N PHE A 283 -3.51 5.10 9.60
CA PHE A 283 -2.33 4.24 9.68
C PHE A 283 -1.08 5.07 9.42
N ARG A 284 -0.17 5.04 10.39
CA ARG A 284 1.05 5.87 10.37
C ARG A 284 2.30 5.03 10.45
N HIS A 285 3.31 5.43 9.71
CA HIS A 285 4.66 4.92 9.85
C HIS A 285 5.45 5.82 10.80
N PHE A 286 6.04 5.21 11.81
CA PHE A 286 6.90 5.84 12.81
C PHE A 286 8.35 5.50 12.47
N ARG A 287 9.07 6.45 11.96
CA ARG A 287 10.50 6.34 11.68
C ARG A 287 11.28 6.65 12.93
N ILE A 288 11.82 5.62 13.57
CA ILE A 288 12.48 5.68 14.88
C ILE A 288 13.99 5.68 14.65
N THR A 289 14.70 6.64 15.24
CA THR A 289 16.16 6.76 15.18
C THR A 289 16.74 6.79 16.58
N PHE A 290 17.54 5.79 16.95
CA PHE A 290 18.32 5.74 18.17
C PHE A 290 19.70 6.34 17.95
N LYS A 291 20.16 7.21 18.86
CA LYS A 291 21.50 7.77 18.85
C LYS A 291 22.19 7.55 20.18
N ALA A 292 23.31 6.80 20.14
CA ALA A 292 24.20 6.57 21.27
C ALA A 292 25.60 7.13 20.91
N GLY A 293 25.92 8.31 21.40
CA GLY A 293 27.07 9.09 20.90
C GLY A 293 26.90 9.44 19.42
N THR A 294 27.83 9.02 18.56
CA THR A 294 27.74 9.19 17.10
C THR A 294 27.09 7.99 16.40
N LEU A 295 26.82 6.87 17.11
CA LEU A 295 26.09 5.72 16.53
C LEU A 295 24.64 6.14 16.28
N SER A 296 24.20 6.00 15.03
CA SER A 296 22.81 6.26 14.63
C SER A 296 22.24 5.01 13.95
N LEU A 297 21.15 4.49 14.51
CA LEU A 297 20.46 3.29 14.08
C LEU A 297 18.99 3.58 13.87
N GLY A 298 18.40 3.11 12.78
CA GLY A 298 17.00 3.40 12.45
C GLY A 298 16.14 2.15 12.27
N ARG A 299 14.87 2.26 12.63
CA ARG A 299 13.81 1.30 12.34
C ARG A 299 12.47 1.99 12.11
N THR A 300 11.68 1.48 11.16
CA THR A 300 10.31 1.94 10.94
C THR A 300 9.32 0.93 11.52
N LEU A 301 8.29 1.42 12.22
CA LEU A 301 7.14 0.65 12.69
C LEU A 301 5.86 1.29 12.16
N GLY A 302 4.79 0.53 12.02
CA GLY A 302 3.49 1.04 11.57
C GLY A 302 2.36 0.64 12.49
N VAL A 303 1.44 1.58 12.76
CA VAL A 303 0.28 1.36 13.62
C VAL A 303 -0.87 2.28 13.21
N GLU A 304 -2.11 1.88 13.50
CA GLU A 304 -3.31 2.69 13.30
C GLU A 304 -3.57 3.60 14.52
N ILE A 305 -3.80 4.88 14.27
CA ILE A 305 -4.26 5.88 15.25
C ILE A 305 -5.70 6.26 14.92
N CYS A 306 -6.59 6.18 15.88
CA CYS A 306 -8.02 6.52 15.73
C CYS A 306 -8.47 7.49 16.82
N HIS A 307 -9.42 8.35 16.47
CA HIS A 307 -10.02 9.34 17.38
C HIS A 307 -11.53 9.06 17.56
N PRO A 308 -11.91 7.97 18.25
CA PRO A 308 -13.29 7.56 18.38
C PRO A 308 -14.14 8.58 19.16
N GLU A 309 -13.54 9.40 20.02
CA GLU A 309 -14.21 10.47 20.78
C GLU A 309 -14.80 11.57 19.87
N ARG A 310 -14.30 11.69 18.63
CA ARG A 310 -14.83 12.64 17.63
C ARG A 310 -16.03 12.08 16.86
N GLN A 311 -16.38 10.82 17.06
CA GLN A 311 -17.32 10.10 16.21
C GLN A 311 -18.36 9.39 17.09
N GLY A 312 -19.45 10.07 17.35
CA GLY A 312 -20.62 9.48 17.96
C GLY A 312 -21.37 8.53 17.01
N GLU A 313 -22.60 8.18 17.39
CA GLU A 313 -23.54 7.50 16.50
C GLU A 313 -23.80 8.37 15.25
N ALA A 314 -23.78 7.75 14.06
CA ALA A 314 -23.99 8.49 12.84
C ALA A 314 -25.41 9.03 12.77
N PRO A 315 -25.61 10.26 12.24
CA PRO A 315 -26.94 10.83 12.07
C PRO A 315 -27.88 9.94 11.24
N ALA A 316 -29.15 9.93 11.59
CA ALA A 316 -30.11 9.04 10.97
C ALA A 316 -30.39 9.39 9.49
N THR A 317 -30.47 10.69 9.17
CA THR A 317 -30.79 11.12 7.80
C THR A 317 -29.53 11.31 6.96
N LEU A 318 -29.65 11.13 5.65
CA LEU A 318 -28.54 11.40 4.72
C LEU A 318 -28.18 12.90 4.72
N GLU A 319 -29.15 13.78 4.86
CA GLU A 319 -28.92 15.23 4.93
C GLU A 319 -28.05 15.63 6.13
N ASP A 320 -28.36 15.10 7.30
CA ASP A 320 -27.57 15.35 8.51
C ASP A 320 -26.16 14.75 8.39
N ARG A 321 -26.01 13.57 7.78
CA ARG A 321 -24.70 12.97 7.52
C ARG A 321 -23.85 13.76 6.51
N VAL A 322 -24.49 14.38 5.52
CA VAL A 322 -23.81 15.31 4.60
C VAL A 322 -23.29 16.54 5.35
N ALA A 323 -24.09 17.09 6.26
CA ALA A 323 -23.66 18.22 7.09
C ALA A 323 -22.52 17.82 8.04
N GLU A 324 -22.63 16.65 8.70
CA GLU A 324 -21.56 16.06 9.54
C GLU A 324 -20.27 15.89 8.74
N ALA A 325 -20.31 15.26 7.57
CA ALA A 325 -19.12 15.00 6.75
C ALA A 325 -18.38 16.28 6.35
N LEU A 326 -19.10 17.30 5.91
CA LEU A 326 -18.49 18.59 5.55
C LEU A 326 -17.88 19.28 6.77
N ALA A 327 -18.54 19.25 7.92
CA ALA A 327 -18.06 19.87 9.15
C ALA A 327 -16.80 19.14 9.67
N GLU A 328 -16.80 17.80 9.66
CA GLU A 328 -15.68 16.95 10.09
C GLU A 328 -14.45 17.17 9.23
N VAL A 329 -14.61 17.15 7.91
CA VAL A 329 -13.49 17.40 6.99
C VAL A 329 -12.91 18.80 7.17
N ALA A 330 -13.77 19.82 7.27
CA ALA A 330 -13.32 21.21 7.45
C ALA A 330 -12.56 21.44 8.76
N ALA A 331 -12.83 20.64 9.80
CA ALA A 331 -12.26 20.81 11.13
C ALA A 331 -11.04 19.90 11.41
N HIS A 332 -11.01 18.69 10.82
CA HIS A 332 -10.12 17.63 11.30
C HIS A 332 -9.31 16.90 10.22
N SER A 333 -9.58 17.12 8.93
CA SER A 333 -8.77 16.51 7.86
C SER A 333 -7.39 17.19 7.72
N GLU A 334 -6.53 16.61 6.91
CA GLU A 334 -5.24 17.24 6.57
C GLU A 334 -5.47 18.63 5.95
N PRO A 335 -4.62 19.64 6.24
CA PRO A 335 -4.79 20.99 5.73
C PRO A 335 -4.35 21.10 4.26
N ASP A 336 -5.10 20.46 3.38
CA ASP A 336 -4.86 20.36 1.95
C ASP A 336 -6.04 20.95 1.13
N THR A 337 -6.06 20.68 -0.19
CA THR A 337 -7.16 21.13 -1.06
C THR A 337 -8.49 20.46 -0.76
N VAL A 338 -8.52 19.29 -0.11
CA VAL A 338 -9.75 18.60 0.27
C VAL A 338 -10.38 19.28 1.48
N CYS A 339 -9.57 19.63 2.49
CA CYS A 339 -9.98 20.45 3.62
C CYS A 339 -10.50 21.83 3.16
N ALA A 340 -9.71 22.51 2.32
CA ALA A 340 -10.10 23.79 1.75
C ALA A 340 -11.43 23.71 0.97
N PHE A 341 -11.65 22.62 0.21
CA PHE A 341 -12.91 22.36 -0.49
C PHE A 341 -14.10 22.29 0.47
N ALA A 342 -13.99 21.54 1.57
CA ALA A 342 -15.05 21.43 2.57
C ALA A 342 -15.35 22.79 3.24
N ARG A 343 -14.31 23.56 3.56
CA ARG A 343 -14.43 24.90 4.13
C ARG A 343 -15.15 25.86 3.18
N LEU A 344 -14.78 25.86 1.89
CA LEU A 344 -15.46 26.66 0.87
C LEU A 344 -16.94 26.24 0.70
N ALA A 345 -17.22 24.92 0.74
CA ALA A 345 -18.59 24.39 0.69
C ALA A 345 -19.47 24.81 1.87
N LEU A 346 -18.85 25.16 3.00
CA LEU A 346 -19.47 25.73 4.20
C LEU A 346 -19.48 27.27 4.21
N GLY A 347 -19.01 27.93 3.13
CA GLY A 347 -18.89 29.39 3.04
C GLY A 347 -17.73 29.97 3.85
N GLN A 348 -16.77 29.15 4.27
CA GLN A 348 -15.61 29.54 5.07
C GLN A 348 -14.42 29.86 4.15
N GLY A 349 -14.51 30.95 3.39
CA GLY A 349 -13.38 31.54 2.69
C GLY A 349 -12.41 32.25 3.66
N GLY A 350 -11.42 32.96 3.13
CA GLY A 350 -10.49 33.78 3.89
C GLY A 350 -9.10 33.16 4.06
N GLU A 351 -8.27 33.81 4.86
CA GLU A 351 -6.80 33.60 4.91
C GLU A 351 -6.40 32.16 5.19
N GLU A 352 -7.03 31.48 6.14
CA GLU A 352 -6.70 30.10 6.49
C GLU A 352 -6.98 29.12 5.33
N THR A 353 -8.13 29.24 4.69
CA THR A 353 -8.52 28.42 3.52
C THR A 353 -7.61 28.70 2.31
N GLU A 354 -7.26 29.98 2.10
CA GLU A 354 -6.34 30.37 1.04
C GLU A 354 -4.89 29.89 1.31
N ALA A 355 -4.47 29.85 2.58
CA ALA A 355 -3.16 29.30 2.96
C ALA A 355 -3.05 27.80 2.63
N MET A 356 -4.11 27.00 2.88
CA MET A 356 -4.16 25.58 2.52
C MET A 356 -4.03 25.38 1.00
N ILE A 357 -4.80 26.14 0.21
CA ILE A 357 -4.71 26.07 -1.25
C ILE A 357 -3.31 26.50 -1.71
N SER A 358 -2.79 27.60 -1.18
CA SER A 358 -1.47 28.13 -1.56
C SER A 358 -0.31 27.18 -1.25
N ALA A 359 -0.42 26.42 -0.16
CA ALA A 359 0.58 25.42 0.22
C ALA A 359 0.61 24.23 -0.76
N MET A 360 -0.52 23.91 -1.40
CA MET A 360 -0.63 22.80 -2.36
C MET A 360 -0.35 23.21 -3.82
N LEU A 361 -0.40 24.51 -4.16
CA LEU A 361 -0.16 24.96 -5.54
C LEU A 361 1.21 24.54 -6.09
N PRO A 362 2.33 24.52 -5.34
CA PRO A 362 3.62 24.05 -5.86
C PRO A 362 3.58 22.61 -6.41
N VAL A 363 2.67 21.75 -5.91
CA VAL A 363 2.45 20.41 -6.42
C VAL A 363 2.00 20.44 -7.89
N ILE A 364 1.10 21.39 -8.22
CA ILE A 364 0.59 21.60 -9.58
C ILE A 364 1.62 22.34 -10.43
N GLU A 365 2.19 23.44 -9.91
CA GLU A 365 3.15 24.31 -10.60
C GLU A 365 4.40 23.56 -11.06
N ASP A 366 4.90 22.62 -10.25
CA ASP A 366 6.06 21.78 -10.53
C ASP A 366 5.71 20.43 -11.19
N CYS A 367 4.44 20.20 -11.55
CA CYS A 367 3.95 18.91 -12.09
C CYS A 367 4.46 17.70 -11.29
N HIS A 368 4.26 17.72 -9.97
CA HIS A 368 4.58 16.57 -9.13
C HIS A 368 3.78 15.33 -9.54
N ASP A 369 4.32 14.14 -9.28
CA ASP A 369 3.47 12.94 -9.40
C ASP A 369 2.24 13.07 -8.49
N CYS A 370 1.08 12.63 -8.97
CA CYS A 370 -0.22 12.79 -8.31
C CYS A 370 -0.74 14.25 -8.19
N ALA A 371 -0.19 15.21 -8.91
CA ALA A 371 -0.70 16.59 -8.91
C ALA A 371 -2.14 16.70 -9.41
N ASP A 372 -2.59 15.78 -10.25
CA ASP A 372 -3.97 15.64 -10.70
C ASP A 372 -4.95 15.36 -9.53
N PHE A 373 -4.50 14.69 -8.45
CA PHE A 373 -5.30 14.47 -7.24
C PHE A 373 -5.59 15.76 -6.47
N VAL A 374 -4.73 16.77 -6.64
CA VAL A 374 -4.87 18.11 -6.06
C VAL A 374 -5.63 19.03 -7.00
N LEU A 375 -5.32 18.96 -8.31
CA LEU A 375 -5.86 19.86 -9.33
C LEU A 375 -7.37 19.68 -9.53
N VAL A 376 -7.87 18.43 -9.63
CA VAL A 376 -9.29 18.19 -9.91
C VAL A 376 -10.22 18.71 -8.82
N PRO A 377 -10.00 18.46 -7.51
CA PRO A 377 -10.77 19.08 -6.45
C PRO A 377 -10.68 20.62 -6.46
N LEU A 378 -9.50 21.17 -6.77
CA LEU A 378 -9.29 22.61 -6.86
C LEU A 378 -10.11 23.23 -8.02
N LEU A 379 -10.14 22.62 -9.20
CA LEU A 379 -10.96 23.07 -10.32
C LEU A 379 -12.46 23.01 -10.01
N PHE A 380 -12.92 21.97 -9.28
CA PHE A 380 -14.29 21.89 -8.81
C PHE A 380 -14.60 23.04 -7.83
N ALA A 381 -13.76 23.25 -6.82
CA ALA A 381 -13.91 24.33 -5.86
C ALA A 381 -13.88 25.72 -6.55
N TYR A 382 -12.93 25.93 -7.47
CA TYR A 382 -12.81 27.17 -8.22
C TYR A 382 -14.06 27.46 -9.07
N THR A 383 -14.61 26.44 -9.74
CA THR A 383 -15.85 26.58 -10.52
C THR A 383 -17.03 27.03 -9.67
N ARG A 384 -17.08 26.63 -8.39
CA ARG A 384 -18.22 26.87 -7.49
C ARG A 384 -18.08 28.10 -6.61
N TRP A 385 -16.87 28.40 -6.15
CA TRP A 385 -16.62 29.34 -5.07
C TRP A 385 -15.44 30.27 -5.31
N SER A 386 -15.06 30.52 -6.57
CA SER A 386 -13.97 31.46 -6.89
C SER A 386 -14.20 32.85 -6.31
N ASP A 387 -15.46 33.27 -6.11
CA ASP A 387 -15.80 34.55 -5.50
C ASP A 387 -15.39 34.66 -4.02
N LEU A 388 -15.18 33.52 -3.33
CA LEU A 388 -14.68 33.47 -1.96
C LEU A 388 -13.14 33.55 -1.87
N LEU A 389 -12.45 33.54 -3.02
CA LEU A 389 -10.98 33.60 -3.10
C LEU A 389 -10.50 35.01 -3.49
N SER A 390 -9.37 35.42 -2.93
CA SER A 390 -8.74 36.69 -3.27
C SER A 390 -8.33 36.75 -4.76
N PRO A 391 -8.30 37.95 -5.37
CA PRO A 391 -7.82 38.10 -6.73
C PRO A 391 -6.42 37.51 -6.95
N ALA A 392 -5.49 37.74 -6.04
CA ALA A 392 -4.11 37.24 -6.13
C ALA A 392 -4.06 35.70 -6.16
N LEU A 393 -4.87 35.02 -5.34
CA LEU A 393 -4.92 33.57 -5.37
C LEU A 393 -5.57 33.04 -6.66
N ARG A 394 -6.62 33.70 -7.14
CA ARG A 394 -7.25 33.34 -8.43
C ARG A 394 -6.28 33.45 -9.58
N ASP A 395 -5.49 34.54 -9.66
CA ASP A 395 -4.47 34.73 -10.69
C ASP A 395 -3.40 33.64 -10.61
N ARG A 396 -2.98 33.25 -9.39
CA ARG A 396 -2.00 32.16 -9.20
C ARG A 396 -2.57 30.80 -9.62
N ILE A 397 -3.82 30.51 -9.28
CA ILE A 397 -4.51 29.26 -9.71
C ILE A 397 -4.62 29.23 -11.24
N GLU A 398 -5.04 30.32 -11.88
CA GLU A 398 -5.09 30.42 -13.34
C GLU A 398 -3.73 30.13 -13.96
N ASN A 399 -2.66 30.77 -13.47
CA ASN A 399 -1.30 30.52 -13.95
C ASN A 399 -0.88 29.05 -13.77
N ALA A 400 -1.18 28.43 -12.62
CA ALA A 400 -0.87 27.02 -12.38
C ALA A 400 -1.61 26.11 -13.38
N VAL A 401 -2.90 26.36 -13.61
CA VAL A 401 -3.74 25.62 -14.57
C VAL A 401 -3.19 25.75 -16.00
N LEU A 402 -2.86 26.96 -16.44
CA LEU A 402 -2.37 27.20 -17.81
C LEU A 402 -0.98 26.60 -18.07
N ASN A 403 -0.14 26.43 -17.05
CA ASN A 403 1.21 25.88 -17.18
C ASN A 403 1.31 24.37 -16.89
N TYR A 404 0.23 23.75 -16.39
CA TYR A 404 0.23 22.35 -16.03
C TYR A 404 0.37 21.43 -17.25
N ARG A 405 1.00 20.27 -17.08
CA ARG A 405 1.09 19.21 -18.09
C ARG A 405 -0.05 18.22 -17.92
N TYR A 406 -1.02 18.24 -18.82
CA TYR A 406 -2.26 17.48 -18.73
C TYR A 406 -2.15 16.04 -19.21
N TRP A 407 -1.18 15.71 -20.07
CA TRP A 407 -1.03 14.34 -20.54
C TRP A 407 0.35 14.09 -21.15
N MET A 408 0.66 12.82 -21.36
CA MET A 408 1.94 12.36 -21.90
C MET A 408 2.29 12.90 -23.30
N ASP A 409 1.31 13.27 -24.09
CA ASP A 409 1.51 13.85 -25.45
C ASP A 409 1.97 15.32 -25.42
N GLU A 410 1.96 15.97 -24.28
CA GLU A 410 2.44 17.33 -24.09
C GLU A 410 3.93 17.33 -23.67
N PRO A 411 4.72 18.36 -24.08
CA PRO A 411 6.10 18.48 -23.62
C PRO A 411 6.24 18.60 -22.10
N GLY A 412 7.19 17.90 -21.51
CA GLY A 412 7.46 17.98 -20.08
C GLY A 412 8.67 17.15 -19.65
N ASN A 413 9.15 17.43 -18.46
CA ASN A 413 10.23 16.69 -17.79
C ASN A 413 9.81 16.36 -16.33
N ASP A 414 8.61 15.94 -16.18
CA ASP A 414 8.04 15.46 -14.91
C ASP A 414 8.08 13.94 -14.81
N VAL A 415 7.67 13.43 -13.68
CA VAL A 415 7.58 12.00 -13.39
C VAL A 415 6.14 11.57 -13.08
N GLN A 416 5.15 12.33 -13.56
CA GLN A 416 3.75 12.02 -13.38
C GLN A 416 3.41 10.63 -13.95
N TRP A 417 2.56 9.90 -13.24
CA TRP A 417 2.10 8.60 -13.70
C TRP A 417 0.85 8.70 -14.55
N TYR A 418 0.97 8.41 -15.82
CA TYR A 418 -0.13 8.50 -16.79
C TYR A 418 -0.83 7.16 -17.06
N PHE A 419 -0.35 6.05 -16.48
CA PHE A 419 -0.66 4.70 -16.93
C PHE A 419 -1.67 3.94 -16.07
N SER A 420 -2.42 4.61 -15.19
CA SER A 420 -3.51 4.00 -14.43
C SER A 420 -4.85 4.64 -14.77
N GLU A 421 -5.93 3.90 -14.52
CA GLU A 421 -7.29 4.36 -14.85
C GLU A 421 -7.72 5.57 -14.03
N ASN A 422 -7.28 5.66 -12.76
CA ASN A 422 -7.55 6.83 -11.91
C ASN A 422 -6.84 8.09 -12.43
N HIS A 423 -5.55 8.01 -12.75
CA HIS A 423 -4.82 9.14 -13.32
C HIS A 423 -5.40 9.58 -14.69
N ALA A 424 -5.73 8.63 -15.57
CA ALA A 424 -6.37 8.95 -16.85
C ALA A 424 -7.68 9.73 -16.64
N LEU A 425 -8.54 9.27 -15.72
CA LEU A 425 -9.78 9.99 -15.38
C LEU A 425 -9.49 11.41 -14.91
N LEU A 426 -8.56 11.57 -13.95
CA LEU A 426 -8.29 12.88 -13.34
C LEU A 426 -7.62 13.85 -14.32
N PHE A 427 -6.60 13.43 -15.06
CA PHE A 427 -5.95 14.27 -16.07
C PHE A 427 -6.92 14.75 -17.14
N HIS A 428 -7.79 13.84 -17.64
CA HIS A 428 -8.76 14.19 -18.67
C HIS A 428 -9.88 15.07 -18.12
N THR A 429 -10.32 14.85 -16.89
CA THR A 429 -11.26 15.74 -16.18
C THR A 429 -10.65 17.12 -15.98
N ALA A 430 -9.37 17.19 -15.55
CA ALA A 430 -8.67 18.46 -15.37
C ALA A 430 -8.53 19.23 -16.68
N ALA A 431 -8.16 18.54 -17.79
CA ALA A 431 -8.09 19.15 -19.11
C ALA A 431 -9.44 19.71 -19.58
N TYR A 432 -10.52 18.94 -19.37
CA TYR A 432 -11.88 19.31 -19.73
C TYR A 432 -12.38 20.54 -18.97
N LEU A 433 -12.24 20.53 -17.63
CA LEU A 433 -12.71 21.62 -16.78
C LEU A 433 -11.79 22.85 -16.84
N GLY A 434 -10.47 22.68 -16.88
CA GLY A 434 -9.51 23.78 -16.98
C GLY A 434 -9.66 24.54 -18.28
N GLY A 435 -9.80 23.83 -19.41
CA GLY A 435 -10.07 24.46 -20.68
C GLY A 435 -11.39 25.24 -20.71
N ARG A 436 -12.43 24.73 -20.06
CA ARG A 436 -13.73 25.42 -19.93
C ARG A 436 -13.65 26.67 -19.07
N LEU A 437 -12.84 26.68 -18.02
CA LEU A 437 -12.68 27.86 -17.16
C LEU A 437 -11.95 29.00 -17.86
N PHE A 438 -11.01 28.69 -18.72
CA PHE A 438 -10.15 29.67 -19.40
C PHE A 438 -10.21 29.50 -20.94
N PRO A 439 -11.36 29.69 -21.62
CA PRO A 439 -11.59 29.26 -22.99
C PRO A 439 -10.69 29.96 -24.02
N ASP A 440 -10.35 31.22 -23.77
CA ASP A 440 -9.58 32.07 -24.70
C ASP A 440 -8.06 32.06 -24.34
N ALA A 441 -7.67 31.52 -23.16
CA ALA A 441 -6.28 31.46 -22.77
C ALA A 441 -5.52 30.33 -23.49
N VAL A 442 -4.20 30.48 -23.60
CA VAL A 442 -3.33 29.47 -24.21
C VAL A 442 -2.73 28.58 -23.10
N PHE A 443 -2.95 27.29 -23.21
CA PHE A 443 -2.31 26.26 -22.37
C PHE A 443 -0.87 26.06 -22.83
N VAL A 444 0.07 26.47 -21.98
CA VAL A 444 1.48 26.70 -22.37
C VAL A 444 2.15 25.46 -22.95
N ARG A 445 1.95 24.29 -22.33
CA ARG A 445 2.63 23.06 -22.75
C ARG A 445 2.08 22.47 -24.06
N SER A 446 0.77 22.52 -24.24
CA SER A 446 0.14 21.99 -25.45
C SER A 446 0.07 22.99 -26.61
N GLY A 447 0.15 24.30 -26.32
CA GLY A 447 -0.10 25.38 -27.27
C GLY A 447 -1.58 25.51 -27.66
N ARG A 448 -2.49 24.78 -27.05
CA ARG A 448 -3.93 24.79 -27.33
C ARG A 448 -4.59 25.99 -26.67
N THR A 449 -5.62 26.54 -27.31
CA THR A 449 -6.56 27.43 -26.65
C THR A 449 -7.39 26.62 -25.64
N GLY A 450 -7.99 27.28 -24.64
CA GLY A 450 -8.86 26.60 -23.67
C GLY A 450 -10.04 25.88 -24.34
N THR A 451 -10.60 26.44 -25.40
CA THR A 451 -11.64 25.78 -26.19
C THR A 451 -11.14 24.47 -26.82
N GLU A 452 -9.93 24.45 -27.38
CA GLU A 452 -9.32 23.22 -27.91
C GLU A 452 -8.95 22.24 -26.82
N GLN A 453 -8.45 22.71 -25.68
CA GLN A 453 -8.15 21.87 -24.51
C GLN A 453 -9.42 21.20 -23.96
N THR A 454 -10.53 21.94 -23.87
CA THR A 454 -11.85 21.40 -23.50
C THR A 454 -12.26 20.26 -24.43
N LYS A 455 -12.13 20.43 -25.74
CA LYS A 455 -12.50 19.40 -26.72
C LYS A 455 -11.68 18.13 -26.56
N VAL A 456 -10.38 18.23 -26.38
CA VAL A 456 -9.49 17.07 -26.15
C VAL A 456 -9.85 16.38 -24.84
N GLY A 457 -10.06 17.13 -23.76
CA GLY A 457 -10.49 16.60 -22.47
C GLY A 457 -11.83 15.88 -22.54
N GLU A 458 -12.82 16.48 -23.25
CA GLU A 458 -14.13 15.88 -23.46
C GLU A 458 -14.05 14.54 -24.18
N GLU A 459 -13.33 14.47 -25.31
CA GLU A 459 -13.16 13.24 -26.08
C GLU A 459 -12.59 12.11 -25.21
N ARG A 460 -11.56 12.42 -24.39
CA ARG A 460 -10.90 11.46 -23.52
C ARG A 460 -11.78 11.05 -22.31
N VAL A 461 -12.51 11.97 -21.72
CA VAL A 461 -13.49 11.68 -20.66
C VAL A 461 -14.60 10.74 -21.18
N ARG A 462 -15.13 10.99 -22.38
CA ARG A 462 -16.13 10.10 -22.99
C ARG A 462 -15.59 8.70 -23.21
N ALA A 463 -14.36 8.57 -23.73
CA ALA A 463 -13.74 7.27 -23.93
C ALA A 463 -13.48 6.54 -22.59
N TRP A 464 -13.11 7.26 -21.52
CA TRP A 464 -12.97 6.67 -20.19
C TRP A 464 -14.32 6.16 -19.67
N LEU A 465 -15.38 6.95 -19.78
CA LEU A 465 -16.73 6.54 -19.38
C LEU A 465 -17.24 5.34 -20.19
N ASP A 466 -16.98 5.31 -21.51
CA ASP A 466 -17.32 4.16 -22.38
C ASP A 466 -16.60 2.89 -21.92
N HIS A 467 -15.32 3.01 -21.51
CA HIS A 467 -14.55 1.88 -20.97
C HIS A 467 -15.12 1.40 -19.65
N PHE A 468 -15.38 2.34 -18.70
CA PHE A 468 -15.95 2.00 -17.39
C PHE A 468 -17.33 1.33 -17.51
N GLU A 469 -18.22 1.86 -18.33
CA GLU A 469 -19.56 1.28 -18.54
C GLU A 469 -19.52 -0.14 -19.10
N ARG A 470 -18.47 -0.46 -19.86
CA ARG A 470 -18.28 -1.77 -20.47
C ARG A 470 -17.55 -2.79 -19.59
N TRP A 471 -16.51 -2.35 -18.85
CA TRP A 471 -15.56 -3.24 -18.21
C TRP A 471 -15.37 -2.96 -16.71
N GLU A 472 -15.87 -1.83 -16.20
CA GLU A 472 -15.60 -1.29 -14.86
C GLU A 472 -14.09 -1.15 -14.59
N MET A 473 -13.66 -1.30 -13.32
CA MET A 473 -12.31 -0.98 -12.90
C MET A 473 -11.35 -2.15 -13.10
N ALA A 474 -10.19 -1.89 -13.70
CA ALA A 474 -9.10 -2.87 -13.75
C ALA A 474 -8.40 -3.01 -12.39
N GLU A 475 -8.35 -1.94 -11.59
CA GLU A 475 -7.97 -1.98 -10.20
C GLU A 475 -9.19 -2.36 -9.35
N TRP A 476 -9.66 -3.61 -9.51
CA TRP A 476 -10.91 -4.11 -8.96
C TRP A 476 -11.01 -3.94 -7.44
N ASN A 477 -12.18 -3.54 -6.99
CA ASN A 477 -12.54 -3.46 -5.56
C ASN A 477 -11.51 -2.73 -4.70
N SER A 478 -10.89 -1.66 -5.24
CA SER A 478 -9.73 -1.01 -4.64
C SER A 478 -10.12 0.00 -3.57
N VAL A 479 -9.72 -0.26 -2.32
CA VAL A 479 -9.90 0.68 -1.20
C VAL A 479 -9.19 2.01 -1.44
N PRO A 480 -7.91 2.05 -1.89
CA PRO A 480 -7.22 3.32 -2.09
C PRO A 480 -7.66 4.09 -3.34
N TYR A 481 -8.14 3.40 -4.39
CA TYR A 481 -8.34 4.08 -5.68
C TYR A 481 -9.80 4.43 -6.00
N PHE A 482 -10.80 3.73 -5.49
CA PHE A 482 -12.19 4.17 -5.66
C PHE A 482 -12.45 5.59 -5.11
N PRO A 483 -11.89 6.01 -3.95
CA PRO A 483 -11.98 7.41 -3.52
C PRO A 483 -11.28 8.39 -4.46
N ILE A 484 -10.20 8.00 -5.11
CA ILE A 484 -9.51 8.83 -6.11
C ILE A 484 -10.36 8.98 -7.38
N ASP A 485 -10.93 7.87 -7.88
CA ASP A 485 -11.85 7.91 -9.02
C ASP A 485 -13.07 8.78 -8.75
N LEU A 486 -13.59 8.75 -7.52
CA LEU A 486 -14.68 9.62 -7.09
C LEU A 486 -14.31 11.10 -7.17
N LYS A 487 -13.04 11.53 -7.02
CA LYS A 487 -12.64 12.93 -7.25
C LYS A 487 -12.96 13.37 -8.68
N GLY A 488 -12.59 12.55 -9.66
CA GLY A 488 -12.87 12.84 -11.07
C GLY A 488 -14.37 12.77 -11.39
N LEU A 489 -15.03 11.69 -10.99
CA LEU A 489 -16.45 11.47 -11.27
C LEU A 489 -17.33 12.54 -10.62
N THR A 490 -17.06 12.96 -9.38
CA THR A 490 -17.85 14.02 -8.71
C THR A 490 -17.63 15.37 -9.37
N ALA A 491 -16.41 15.70 -9.78
CA ALA A 491 -16.13 16.93 -10.51
C ALA A 491 -16.84 16.94 -11.87
N LEU A 492 -16.90 15.84 -12.60
CA LEU A 492 -17.65 15.69 -13.84
C LEU A 492 -19.17 15.81 -13.59
N ALA A 493 -19.70 15.11 -12.59
CA ALA A 493 -21.13 15.14 -12.28
C ALA A 493 -21.62 16.54 -11.88
N ALA A 494 -20.77 17.34 -11.25
CA ALA A 494 -21.11 18.68 -10.78
C ALA A 494 -20.81 19.79 -11.80
N CYS A 495 -19.70 19.70 -12.53
CA CYS A 495 -19.12 20.82 -13.27
C CYS A 495 -19.02 20.63 -14.80
N ALA A 496 -19.20 19.41 -15.32
CA ALA A 496 -19.13 19.19 -16.76
C ALA A 496 -20.22 20.03 -17.48
N PRO A 497 -19.88 20.76 -18.56
CA PRO A 497 -20.87 21.54 -19.30
C PRO A 497 -21.91 20.68 -20.03
N ASP A 498 -21.51 19.50 -20.50
CA ASP A 498 -22.39 18.54 -21.18
C ASP A 498 -23.22 17.73 -20.17
N GLU A 499 -24.54 17.77 -20.31
CA GLU A 499 -25.48 17.05 -19.42
C GLU A 499 -25.34 15.54 -19.53
N THR A 500 -25.00 15.01 -20.71
CA THR A 500 -24.80 13.58 -20.90
C THR A 500 -23.61 13.09 -20.07
N ILE A 501 -22.52 13.86 -20.06
CA ILE A 501 -21.34 13.53 -19.23
C ILE A 501 -21.69 13.61 -17.75
N ARG A 502 -22.42 14.65 -17.30
CA ARG A 502 -22.87 14.76 -15.89
C ARG A 502 -23.66 13.54 -15.48
N ASN A 503 -24.65 13.13 -16.27
CA ASN A 503 -25.52 11.99 -15.97
C ASN A 503 -24.74 10.65 -15.98
N ARG A 504 -23.82 10.46 -16.92
CA ARG A 504 -22.97 9.27 -16.99
C ARG A 504 -22.02 9.19 -15.79
N ALA A 505 -21.40 10.30 -15.39
CA ALA A 505 -20.56 10.38 -14.21
C ALA A 505 -21.34 10.06 -12.93
N ALA A 506 -22.55 10.61 -12.79
CA ALA A 506 -23.43 10.31 -11.66
C ALA A 506 -23.83 8.81 -11.62
N ALA A 507 -24.13 8.21 -12.77
CA ALA A 507 -24.43 6.78 -12.87
C ALA A 507 -23.20 5.91 -12.51
N SER A 508 -22.00 6.34 -12.90
CA SER A 508 -20.74 5.66 -12.55
C SER A 508 -20.46 5.72 -11.04
N ILE A 509 -20.73 6.87 -10.38
CA ILE A 509 -20.66 6.99 -8.92
C ILE A 509 -21.61 6.00 -8.24
N VAL A 510 -22.87 5.96 -8.68
CA VAL A 510 -23.88 5.04 -8.12
C VAL A 510 -23.42 3.58 -8.28
N ARG A 511 -22.86 3.24 -9.43
CA ARG A 511 -22.35 1.87 -9.68
C ARG A 511 -21.16 1.51 -8.80
N LEU A 512 -20.17 2.41 -8.62
CA LEU A 512 -19.06 2.18 -7.69
C LEU A 512 -19.56 1.95 -6.27
N MET A 513 -20.55 2.76 -5.82
CA MET A 513 -21.12 2.59 -4.49
C MET A 513 -21.94 1.31 -4.35
N GLU A 514 -22.55 0.82 -5.41
CA GLU A 514 -23.17 -0.51 -5.42
C GLU A 514 -22.13 -1.62 -5.20
N ILE A 515 -20.98 -1.55 -5.88
CA ILE A 515 -19.89 -2.50 -5.69
C ILE A 515 -19.40 -2.47 -4.23
N VAL A 516 -19.18 -1.27 -3.69
CA VAL A 516 -18.77 -1.10 -2.28
C VAL A 516 -19.83 -1.65 -1.32
N ALA A 517 -21.10 -1.36 -1.52
CA ALA A 517 -22.20 -1.87 -0.67
C ALA A 517 -22.27 -3.40 -0.65
N ARG A 518 -22.13 -4.04 -1.82
CA ARG A 518 -22.16 -5.51 -1.93
C ARG A 518 -20.93 -6.18 -1.32
N SER A 519 -19.75 -5.54 -1.43
CA SER A 519 -18.49 -6.04 -0.88
C SER A 519 -18.29 -5.69 0.59
N ALA A 520 -18.92 -4.63 1.10
CA ALA A 520 -18.72 -4.17 2.47
C ALA A 520 -19.32 -5.14 3.50
N HIS A 521 -18.63 -5.26 4.65
CA HIS A 521 -19.12 -5.88 5.86
C HIS A 521 -19.08 -4.84 6.99
N HIS A 522 -20.23 -4.48 7.53
CA HIS A 522 -20.39 -3.42 8.55
C HIS A 522 -19.73 -2.07 8.19
N GLY A 523 -19.79 -1.69 6.92
CA GLY A 523 -19.22 -0.44 6.41
C GLY A 523 -17.77 -0.54 5.94
N MET A 524 -17.11 -1.68 6.17
CA MET A 524 -15.73 -1.91 5.77
C MET A 524 -15.67 -2.78 4.52
N LEU A 525 -14.97 -2.31 3.49
CA LEU A 525 -14.78 -3.10 2.27
C LEU A 525 -14.04 -4.41 2.60
N THR A 526 -14.50 -5.50 2.00
CA THR A 526 -13.96 -6.84 2.21
C THR A 526 -13.75 -7.52 0.85
N GLY A 527 -12.82 -8.46 0.81
CA GLY A 527 -12.56 -9.30 -0.36
C GLY A 527 -11.33 -8.91 -1.14
N SER A 528 -11.12 -9.60 -2.25
CA SER A 528 -9.99 -9.38 -3.14
C SER A 528 -9.96 -7.95 -3.68
N GLN A 529 -8.76 -7.40 -3.78
CA GLN A 529 -8.50 -6.06 -4.32
C GLN A 529 -7.45 -6.14 -5.43
N GLY A 530 -7.64 -5.42 -6.52
CA GLY A 530 -6.68 -5.35 -7.62
C GLY A 530 -5.47 -4.52 -7.31
N ARG A 531 -5.61 -3.63 -6.33
CA ARG A 531 -4.51 -2.82 -5.83
C ARG A 531 -4.70 -2.47 -4.36
N SER A 532 -3.69 -2.81 -3.57
CA SER A 532 -3.70 -2.60 -2.13
C SER A 532 -2.30 -2.23 -1.62
N TYR A 533 -2.27 -1.59 -0.48
CA TYR A 533 -1.06 -1.23 0.24
C TYR A 533 -1.16 -1.70 1.69
N GLU A 534 -0.04 -1.75 2.38
CA GLU A 534 -0.04 -2.05 3.80
C GLU A 534 -0.94 -1.10 4.60
N HIS A 535 -0.82 0.21 4.34
CA HIS A 535 -1.63 1.25 5.00
C HIS A 535 -3.11 1.26 4.60
N THR A 536 -3.53 0.46 3.61
CA THR A 536 -4.95 0.29 3.26
C THR A 536 -5.53 -1.07 3.65
N LEU A 537 -4.68 -2.03 4.03
CA LEU A 537 -5.08 -3.37 4.49
C LEU A 537 -5.07 -3.48 6.02
N ARG A 538 -3.99 -3.01 6.67
CA ARG A 538 -3.81 -3.16 8.12
C ARG A 538 -4.82 -2.39 8.97
N PRO A 539 -5.23 -1.15 8.60
CA PRO A 539 -6.20 -0.41 9.38
C PRO A 539 -7.54 -1.14 9.47
N GLY A 540 -8.13 -1.12 10.66
CA GLY A 540 -9.48 -1.60 10.88
C GLY A 540 -10.54 -0.52 10.60
N ARG A 541 -10.24 0.75 10.92
CA ARG A 541 -11.20 1.86 10.96
C ARG A 541 -10.91 2.97 9.98
N SER A 542 -9.66 3.38 9.87
CA SER A 542 -9.24 4.58 9.13
C SER A 542 -9.01 4.37 7.63
N VAL A 543 -9.70 3.41 7.02
CA VAL A 543 -9.67 3.24 5.57
C VAL A 543 -10.59 4.25 4.88
N GLU A 544 -10.15 4.80 3.78
CA GLU A 544 -10.81 5.94 3.12
C GLU A 544 -12.27 5.69 2.71
N LEU A 545 -12.60 4.48 2.27
CA LEU A 545 -13.98 4.08 1.97
C LEU A 545 -14.86 3.99 3.22
N SER A 546 -14.28 3.88 4.41
CA SER A 546 -15.02 3.88 5.67
C SER A 546 -15.78 5.20 5.90
N ALA A 547 -15.13 6.32 5.64
CA ALA A 547 -15.76 7.64 5.72
C ALA A 547 -16.93 7.80 4.73
N ILE A 548 -16.77 7.27 3.51
CA ILE A 548 -17.84 7.27 2.49
C ILE A 548 -19.00 6.37 2.93
N ALA A 549 -18.72 5.21 3.52
CA ALA A 549 -19.74 4.32 4.08
C ALA A 549 -20.51 4.99 5.23
N ARG A 550 -19.82 5.79 6.06
CA ARG A 550 -20.47 6.59 7.10
C ARG A 550 -21.42 7.64 6.51
N LEU A 551 -20.97 8.38 5.51
CA LEU A 551 -21.81 9.35 4.80
C LEU A 551 -23.06 8.69 4.19
N LEU A 552 -22.89 7.60 3.46
CA LEU A 552 -23.98 7.01 2.69
C LEU A 552 -24.92 6.14 3.53
N TRP A 553 -24.38 5.37 4.48
CA TRP A 553 -25.12 4.30 5.17
C TRP A 553 -25.10 4.41 6.70
N GLY A 554 -24.44 5.44 7.25
CA GLY A 554 -24.33 5.63 8.70
C GLY A 554 -23.45 4.59 9.39
N ARG A 555 -22.51 4.00 8.65
CA ARG A 555 -21.60 2.95 9.15
C ARG A 555 -20.20 3.18 8.66
N GLY A 556 -19.24 3.32 9.56
CA GLY A 556 -17.85 3.60 9.23
C GLY A 556 -17.29 4.73 10.06
N TRP A 557 -16.10 5.16 9.73
CA TRP A 557 -15.26 6.03 10.55
C TRP A 557 -14.62 7.11 9.70
N TYR A 558 -14.46 8.32 10.23
CA TYR A 558 -13.64 9.34 9.61
C TYR A 558 -12.19 9.12 10.01
N GLY A 559 -11.29 9.07 9.03
CA GLY A 559 -9.87 9.28 9.21
C GLY A 559 -9.51 10.76 9.03
N ARG A 560 -8.23 11.07 9.08
CA ARG A 560 -7.72 12.40 8.76
C ARG A 560 -7.65 12.62 7.23
N ARG A 561 -7.40 11.54 6.48
CA ARG A 561 -7.36 11.52 5.02
C ARG A 561 -8.68 10.99 4.47
N VAL A 562 -9.42 11.83 3.76
CA VAL A 562 -10.79 11.54 3.33
C VAL A 562 -11.08 11.88 1.86
N HIS A 563 -10.07 11.89 1.03
CA HIS A 563 -10.05 12.18 -0.44
C HIS A 563 -11.32 12.81 -1.06
N ALA A 564 -12.28 12.03 -1.56
CA ALA A 564 -13.45 12.53 -2.29
C ALA A 564 -14.70 12.77 -1.43
N LEU A 565 -14.61 12.60 -0.11
CA LEU A 565 -15.77 12.68 0.77
C LEU A 565 -16.53 14.02 0.68
N PRO A 566 -15.87 15.21 0.76
CA PRO A 566 -16.58 16.48 0.69
C PRO A 566 -17.15 16.76 -0.71
N GLN A 567 -16.48 16.32 -1.79
CA GLN A 567 -17.01 16.44 -3.15
C GLN A 567 -18.28 15.60 -3.32
N LEU A 568 -18.30 14.37 -2.80
CA LEU A 568 -19.47 13.50 -2.81
C LEU A 568 -20.63 14.11 -2.00
N ALA A 569 -20.34 14.67 -0.82
CA ALA A 569 -21.32 15.37 0.01
C ALA A 569 -21.96 16.57 -0.71
N VAL A 570 -21.15 17.38 -1.41
CA VAL A 570 -21.63 18.51 -2.23
C VAL A 570 -22.47 18.03 -3.42
N CYS A 571 -22.07 16.94 -4.09
CA CYS A 571 -22.88 16.38 -5.18
C CYS A 571 -24.26 15.92 -4.68
N ILE A 572 -24.35 15.33 -3.50
CA ILE A 572 -25.64 14.93 -2.88
C ILE A 572 -26.46 16.17 -2.51
N ARG A 573 -25.85 17.17 -1.86
CA ARG A 573 -26.54 18.37 -1.36
C ARG A 573 -27.01 19.29 -2.50
N ASP A 574 -26.11 19.60 -3.45
CA ASP A 574 -26.28 20.71 -4.39
C ASP A 574 -26.58 20.27 -5.82
N HIS A 575 -26.19 19.04 -6.23
CA HIS A 575 -26.28 18.57 -7.61
C HIS A 575 -27.26 17.41 -7.82
N GLY A 576 -28.06 17.10 -6.81
CA GLY A 576 -29.14 16.12 -6.93
C GLY A 576 -28.70 14.69 -7.09
N LEU A 577 -27.43 14.35 -6.75
CA LEU A 577 -26.96 12.96 -6.74
C LEU A 577 -27.78 12.15 -5.72
N ARG A 578 -28.34 11.02 -6.17
CA ARG A 578 -29.17 10.14 -5.34
C ARG A 578 -28.71 8.70 -5.51
N PHE A 579 -28.85 7.94 -4.44
CA PHE A 579 -28.53 6.51 -4.39
C PHE A 579 -29.81 5.71 -4.19
N PRO A 580 -29.94 4.51 -4.81
CA PRO A 580 -31.03 3.60 -4.52
C PRO A 580 -31.13 3.28 -3.03
N GLU A 581 -32.34 3.29 -2.46
CA GLU A 581 -32.55 3.05 -1.02
C GLU A 581 -32.07 1.65 -0.60
N GLU A 582 -32.18 0.66 -1.49
CA GLU A 582 -31.74 -0.69 -1.24
C GLU A 582 -30.23 -0.82 -0.97
N LEU A 583 -29.40 0.12 -1.42
CA LEU A 583 -27.93 0.05 -1.20
C LEU A 583 -27.60 0.12 0.29
N ALA A 584 -28.32 0.89 1.07
CA ALA A 584 -28.11 0.94 2.53
C ALA A 584 -28.40 -0.43 3.17
N ALA A 585 -29.46 -1.10 2.75
CA ALA A 585 -29.81 -2.44 3.24
C ALA A 585 -28.80 -3.50 2.80
N ILE A 586 -28.30 -3.40 1.56
CA ILE A 586 -27.24 -4.28 1.03
C ILE A 586 -25.93 -4.11 1.81
N ALA A 587 -25.52 -2.85 2.06
CA ALA A 587 -24.31 -2.54 2.81
C ALA A 587 -24.40 -3.00 4.28
N ALA A 588 -25.56 -2.79 4.90
CA ALA A 588 -25.81 -3.21 6.28
C ALA A 588 -25.88 -4.73 6.46
N HIS A 589 -26.42 -5.43 5.49
CA HIS A 589 -26.68 -6.88 5.47
C HIS A 589 -27.11 -7.47 6.82
N GLN A 590 -28.24 -7.01 7.33
CA GLN A 590 -28.80 -7.48 8.62
C GLN A 590 -29.69 -8.73 8.49
N SER A 591 -29.80 -9.26 7.27
CA SER A 591 -30.59 -10.48 6.99
C SER A 591 -29.97 -11.71 7.64
N ASP A 592 -30.80 -12.68 7.99
CA ASP A 592 -30.37 -14.02 8.39
C ASP A 592 -29.98 -14.91 7.20
N ASP A 593 -30.26 -14.47 5.97
CA ASP A 593 -29.82 -15.12 4.73
C ASP A 593 -28.40 -14.69 4.37
N ALA A 594 -27.65 -15.56 3.68
CA ALA A 594 -26.37 -15.19 3.11
C ALA A 594 -26.55 -14.49 1.77
N GLN A 595 -25.69 -13.50 1.47
CA GLN A 595 -25.50 -12.97 0.12
C GLN A 595 -24.33 -13.70 -0.54
N GLU A 596 -24.57 -14.34 -1.67
CA GLU A 596 -23.55 -14.84 -2.59
C GLU A 596 -23.54 -13.93 -3.82
N TRP A 597 -22.39 -13.40 -4.19
CA TRP A 597 -22.24 -12.50 -5.33
C TRP A 597 -21.00 -12.84 -6.14
N THR A 598 -21.22 -13.16 -7.44
CA THR A 598 -20.18 -13.43 -8.42
C THR A 598 -20.24 -12.39 -9.52
N PHE A 599 -19.12 -11.80 -9.88
CA PHE A 599 -19.02 -10.73 -10.88
C PHE A 599 -17.62 -10.67 -11.47
N SER A 600 -17.42 -9.83 -12.46
CA SER A 600 -16.11 -9.61 -13.06
C SER A 600 -15.81 -8.12 -13.23
N GLN A 601 -14.53 -7.78 -13.24
CA GLN A 601 -14.06 -6.42 -13.51
C GLN A 601 -12.84 -6.41 -14.43
N GLY A 602 -12.54 -5.24 -15.01
CA GLY A 602 -11.41 -5.02 -15.91
C GLY A 602 -11.65 -5.50 -17.34
N GLU A 603 -10.85 -4.98 -18.26
CA GLU A 603 -10.97 -5.25 -19.70
C GLU A 603 -10.99 -6.74 -20.00
N ASN A 604 -11.97 -7.16 -20.81
CA ASN A 604 -12.25 -8.57 -21.10
C ASN A 604 -12.63 -9.41 -19.85
N ARG A 605 -13.07 -8.79 -18.75
CA ARG A 605 -13.53 -9.45 -17.53
C ARG A 605 -12.46 -10.33 -16.87
N PHE A 606 -11.20 -9.89 -16.90
CA PHE A 606 -10.08 -10.70 -16.42
C PHE A 606 -10.10 -10.97 -14.91
N ALA A 607 -10.71 -10.09 -14.11
CA ALA A 607 -10.85 -10.23 -12.68
C ALA A 607 -12.22 -10.86 -12.36
N ALA A 608 -12.25 -12.16 -12.15
CA ALA A 608 -13.44 -12.89 -11.73
C ALA A 608 -13.50 -12.93 -10.20
N LEU A 609 -14.47 -12.24 -9.60
CA LEU A 609 -14.58 -12.00 -8.17
C LEU A 609 -15.73 -12.79 -7.55
N TYR A 610 -15.50 -13.33 -6.37
CA TYR A 610 -16.49 -14.07 -5.61
C TYR A 610 -16.59 -13.52 -4.19
N HIS A 611 -17.77 -13.07 -3.79
CA HIS A 611 -18.08 -12.60 -2.44
C HIS A 611 -19.19 -13.43 -1.81
N TYR A 612 -18.98 -13.78 -0.54
CA TYR A 612 -19.98 -14.40 0.30
C TYR A 612 -20.03 -13.67 1.64
N LYS A 613 -21.19 -13.23 2.05
CA LYS A 613 -21.37 -12.62 3.37
C LYS A 613 -22.66 -13.01 4.05
N THR A 614 -22.58 -13.10 5.36
CA THR A 614 -23.72 -13.14 6.29
C THR A 614 -23.63 -11.91 7.19
N ARG A 615 -24.50 -11.84 8.19
CA ARG A 615 -24.41 -10.80 9.22
C ARG A 615 -23.05 -10.82 9.96
N ASP A 616 -22.48 -12.00 10.19
CA ASP A 616 -21.37 -12.20 11.12
C ASP A 616 -20.05 -12.57 10.43
N ILE A 617 -20.07 -12.90 9.16
CA ILE A 617 -18.88 -13.25 8.37
C ILE A 617 -18.93 -12.66 6.97
N ALA A 618 -17.77 -12.32 6.43
CA ALA A 618 -17.61 -11.98 5.02
C ALA A 618 -16.31 -12.56 4.46
N LEU A 619 -16.35 -13.09 3.25
CA LEU A 619 -15.22 -13.68 2.53
C LEU A 619 -15.29 -13.26 1.06
N GLY A 620 -14.19 -12.77 0.53
CA GLY A 620 -14.11 -12.50 -0.91
C GLY A 620 -12.76 -12.85 -1.48
N THR A 621 -12.78 -13.43 -2.68
CA THR A 621 -11.59 -13.85 -3.41
C THR A 621 -11.64 -13.43 -4.88
N ILE A 622 -10.50 -13.58 -5.56
CA ILE A 622 -10.43 -13.58 -7.02
C ILE A 622 -10.19 -15.01 -7.50
N ALA A 623 -11.05 -15.49 -8.40
CA ALA A 623 -10.99 -16.85 -8.90
C ALA A 623 -9.98 -16.97 -10.04
N HIS A 624 -9.08 -17.95 -9.97
CA HIS A 624 -8.18 -18.38 -11.02
C HIS A 624 -7.37 -17.24 -11.70
N TYR A 625 -6.83 -16.31 -10.88
CA TYR A 625 -6.08 -15.16 -11.40
C TYR A 625 -4.59 -15.46 -11.47
N ARG A 626 -4.05 -15.68 -12.67
CA ARG A 626 -2.61 -15.81 -12.98
C ARG A 626 -1.81 -16.69 -11.99
N PRO A 627 -2.26 -17.92 -11.66
CA PRO A 627 -1.59 -18.74 -10.65
C PRO A 627 -0.12 -19.00 -11.03
N GLY A 628 0.78 -18.93 -10.02
CA GLY A 628 2.23 -19.09 -10.19
C GLY A 628 2.96 -17.86 -10.74
N ALA A 629 2.25 -16.86 -11.26
CA ALA A 629 2.89 -15.63 -11.72
C ALA A 629 3.35 -14.77 -10.55
N TRP A 630 4.39 -13.95 -10.79
CA TRP A 630 4.73 -12.85 -9.91
C TRP A 630 3.59 -11.82 -9.94
N GLY A 631 3.05 -11.52 -8.78
CA GLY A 631 2.00 -10.52 -8.62
C GLY A 631 2.55 -9.11 -8.52
N TYR A 632 1.68 -8.19 -8.11
CA TYR A 632 2.01 -6.78 -7.90
C TYR A 632 1.41 -6.33 -6.56
N GLN A 633 0.29 -5.68 -6.55
CA GLN A 633 -0.38 -5.19 -5.34
C GLN A 633 -1.77 -5.82 -5.14
N GLU A 634 -1.99 -6.99 -5.71
CA GLU A 634 -3.25 -7.72 -5.62
C GLU A 634 -3.40 -8.42 -4.27
N THR A 635 -4.48 -8.18 -3.58
CA THR A 635 -4.93 -9.00 -2.45
C THR A 635 -5.89 -10.06 -2.97
N VAL A 636 -5.51 -11.34 -2.88
CA VAL A 636 -6.26 -12.43 -3.53
C VAL A 636 -7.41 -12.98 -2.68
N LEU A 637 -7.31 -12.84 -1.37
CA LEU A 637 -8.32 -13.24 -0.38
C LEU A 637 -8.32 -12.25 0.78
N HIS A 638 -9.51 -11.83 1.21
CA HIS A 638 -9.69 -11.06 2.43
C HIS A 638 -11.03 -11.43 3.08
N LEU A 639 -11.04 -11.56 4.40
CA LEU A 639 -12.22 -11.88 5.20
C LEU A 639 -12.34 -10.98 6.43
N ARG A 640 -13.57 -10.87 6.93
CA ARG A 640 -13.90 -10.16 8.19
C ARG A 640 -14.86 -10.97 9.04
N LEU A 641 -14.75 -10.83 10.36
CA LEU A 641 -15.56 -11.51 11.36
C LEU A 641 -16.25 -10.51 12.29
N GLY A 642 -17.54 -10.77 12.58
CA GLY A 642 -18.29 -9.99 13.57
C GLY A 642 -18.38 -8.50 13.24
N HIS A 643 -18.45 -7.67 14.29
CA HIS A 643 -18.62 -6.22 14.16
C HIS A 643 -17.35 -5.41 14.44
N ARG A 644 -16.27 -6.04 14.89
CA ARG A 644 -15.00 -5.37 15.18
C ARG A 644 -14.25 -5.10 13.88
N PRO A 645 -13.95 -3.83 13.56
CA PRO A 645 -13.26 -3.49 12.31
C PRO A 645 -11.88 -4.13 12.16
N GLU A 646 -11.20 -4.38 13.28
CA GLU A 646 -9.86 -4.99 13.32
C GLU A 646 -9.89 -6.51 13.11
N ALA A 647 -11.06 -7.16 13.25
CA ALA A 647 -11.21 -8.62 13.11
C ALA A 647 -11.22 -9.03 11.63
N GLN A 648 -10.08 -8.93 10.99
CA GLN A 648 -9.86 -9.23 9.58
C GLN A 648 -8.66 -10.17 9.38
N ILE A 649 -8.70 -10.96 8.31
CA ILE A 649 -7.64 -11.89 7.92
C ILE A 649 -7.46 -11.80 6.40
N TRP A 650 -6.21 -11.74 5.92
CA TRP A 650 -5.84 -12.02 4.55
C TRP A 650 -4.61 -12.91 4.52
N ILE A 651 -4.39 -13.57 3.40
CA ILE A 651 -3.28 -14.51 3.21
C ILE A 651 -2.54 -14.13 1.94
N ASN A 652 -1.22 -13.98 2.02
CA ASN A 652 -0.38 -13.67 0.87
C ASN A 652 1.00 -14.35 0.94
N HIS A 653 1.73 -14.27 -0.17
CA HIS A 653 3.16 -14.50 -0.24
C HIS A 653 3.85 -13.14 -0.27
N PRO A 654 4.79 -12.83 0.64
CA PRO A 654 5.43 -11.52 0.68
C PRO A 654 6.32 -11.31 -0.56
N GLY A 655 6.28 -10.11 -1.13
CA GLY A 655 7.18 -9.75 -2.23
C GLY A 655 8.57 -9.32 -1.77
N GLU A 656 8.71 -8.99 -0.50
CA GLU A 656 9.95 -8.62 0.16
C GLU A 656 9.92 -9.07 1.62
N THR A 657 11.08 -9.14 2.27
CA THR A 657 11.17 -9.55 3.68
C THR A 657 11.23 -8.38 4.66
N ILE A 658 11.35 -7.14 4.17
CA ILE A 658 11.32 -5.93 4.97
C ILE A 658 9.87 -5.52 5.19
N GLN A 659 9.45 -5.43 6.46
CA GLN A 659 8.20 -4.77 6.81
C GLN A 659 8.37 -3.26 6.59
N PHE A 660 7.32 -2.59 6.07
CA PHE A 660 7.32 -1.16 5.74
C PHE A 660 8.30 -0.76 4.62
N GLY A 661 8.62 -1.69 3.72
CA GLY A 661 9.39 -1.44 2.52
C GLY A 661 8.55 -0.84 1.38
N TYR A 662 9.22 -0.44 0.32
CA TYR A 662 8.60 0.14 -0.88
C TYR A 662 8.39 -0.90 -2.00
N GLY A 663 8.51 -2.19 -1.69
CA GLY A 663 8.28 -3.28 -2.65
C GLY A 663 6.86 -3.29 -3.21
N ARG A 664 6.73 -3.71 -4.46
CA ARG A 664 5.45 -3.92 -5.14
C ARG A 664 5.47 -5.28 -5.82
N PRO A 665 5.05 -6.33 -5.16
CA PRO A 665 4.40 -6.37 -3.84
C PRO A 665 5.35 -6.07 -2.68
N SER A 666 4.78 -5.59 -1.56
CA SER A 666 5.47 -5.37 -0.29
C SER A 666 5.38 -6.61 0.62
N PHE A 667 5.67 -6.45 1.90
CA PHE A 667 5.52 -7.52 2.89
C PHE A 667 4.05 -7.91 3.10
N TRP A 668 3.15 -6.93 3.27
CA TRP A 668 1.72 -7.14 3.51
C TRP A 668 0.83 -6.80 2.32
N GLY A 669 1.21 -5.82 1.52
CA GLY A 669 0.40 -5.32 0.39
C GLY A 669 0.75 -6.02 -0.91
N GLY A 670 -0.20 -6.75 -1.46
CA GLY A 670 -0.02 -7.53 -2.67
C GLY A 670 0.41 -8.97 -2.42
N CYS A 671 0.79 -9.66 -3.48
CA CYS A 671 1.19 -11.06 -3.43
C CYS A 671 2.38 -11.32 -4.36
N GLY A 672 3.51 -11.77 -3.82
CA GLY A 672 4.73 -12.07 -4.59
C GLY A 672 4.49 -13.18 -5.61
N THR A 673 4.20 -14.37 -5.16
CA THR A 673 3.68 -15.45 -6.03
C THR A 673 2.18 -15.55 -5.86
N LEU A 674 1.45 -15.38 -6.96
CA LEU A 674 -0.01 -15.50 -6.97
C LEU A 674 -0.42 -16.97 -6.80
N PRO A 675 -1.27 -17.32 -5.83
CA PRO A 675 -1.74 -18.67 -5.63
C PRO A 675 -2.79 -19.07 -6.67
N ARG A 676 -3.04 -20.36 -6.78
CA ARG A 676 -4.29 -20.85 -7.32
C ARG A 676 -5.36 -20.69 -6.25
N VAL A 677 -6.37 -19.88 -6.54
CA VAL A 677 -7.45 -19.54 -5.60
C VAL A 677 -8.75 -20.22 -5.99
N HIS A 678 -9.40 -20.82 -5.01
CA HIS A 678 -10.69 -21.49 -5.14
C HIS A 678 -11.62 -20.98 -4.04
N GLN A 679 -12.90 -20.74 -4.38
CA GLN A 679 -13.93 -20.42 -3.39
C GLN A 679 -15.25 -21.07 -3.73
N TYR A 680 -15.94 -21.57 -2.73
CA TYR A 680 -17.34 -21.93 -2.75
C TYR A 680 -18.00 -21.45 -1.45
N ARG A 681 -18.81 -20.39 -1.53
CA ARG A 681 -19.43 -19.73 -0.38
C ARG A 681 -18.39 -19.32 0.66
N ASP A 682 -18.49 -19.87 1.88
CA ASP A 682 -17.62 -19.59 3.05
C ASP A 682 -16.42 -20.55 3.17
N LEU A 683 -16.14 -21.32 2.13
CA LEU A 683 -14.95 -22.16 1.96
C LEU A 683 -14.04 -21.57 0.89
N ALA A 684 -12.76 -21.31 1.21
CA ALA A 684 -11.75 -20.96 0.22
C ALA A 684 -10.49 -21.79 0.39
N ILE A 685 -9.74 -21.95 -0.70
CA ILE A 685 -8.44 -22.65 -0.70
C ILE A 685 -7.46 -21.86 -1.55
N LEU A 686 -6.25 -21.71 -1.03
CA LEU A 686 -5.12 -21.11 -1.72
C LEU A 686 -4.00 -22.13 -1.83
N ASP A 687 -3.58 -22.42 -3.05
CA ASP A 687 -2.40 -23.26 -3.34
C ASP A 687 -1.28 -22.38 -3.90
N PHE A 688 -0.19 -22.27 -3.15
CA PHE A 688 1.02 -21.53 -3.54
C PHE A 688 2.09 -22.48 -4.07
N GLU A 689 2.77 -22.05 -5.13
CA GLU A 689 3.93 -22.72 -5.71
C GLU A 689 5.04 -21.66 -5.92
N ILE A 690 5.87 -21.47 -4.88
CA ILE A 690 6.83 -20.39 -4.79
C ILE A 690 8.12 -20.75 -5.56
N HIS A 691 8.57 -19.85 -6.45
CA HIS A 691 9.79 -20.00 -7.21
C HIS A 691 11.06 -19.89 -6.35
N GLU A 692 12.13 -20.50 -6.81
CA GLU A 692 13.45 -20.39 -6.17
C GLU A 692 13.93 -18.94 -6.12
N GLY A 693 14.61 -18.55 -5.05
CA GLY A 693 15.11 -17.19 -4.85
C GLY A 693 14.10 -16.20 -4.23
N GLN A 694 12.86 -16.63 -4.03
CA GLN A 694 11.81 -15.83 -3.33
C GLN A 694 11.71 -16.27 -1.86
N PRO A 695 11.10 -15.46 -0.98
CA PRO A 695 10.82 -15.89 0.40
C PRO A 695 10.11 -17.24 0.41
N ASP A 696 10.58 -18.20 1.20
CA ASP A 696 10.10 -19.58 1.20
C ASP A 696 8.99 -19.86 2.22
N PHE A 697 8.11 -18.88 2.41
CA PHE A 697 6.94 -18.99 3.28
C PHE A 697 5.77 -18.18 2.74
N THR A 698 4.58 -18.54 3.14
CA THR A 698 3.38 -17.73 3.01
C THR A 698 2.89 -17.32 4.39
N HIS A 699 2.13 -16.25 4.50
CA HIS A 699 1.68 -15.78 5.78
C HIS A 699 0.25 -15.22 5.77
N ALA A 700 -0.35 -15.23 6.95
CA ALA A 700 -1.64 -14.62 7.21
C ALA A 700 -1.49 -13.45 8.19
N TRP A 701 -2.18 -12.35 7.91
CA TRP A 701 -2.51 -11.35 8.92
C TRP A 701 -3.53 -11.97 9.88
N PHE A 702 -3.16 -12.09 11.15
CA PHE A 702 -3.94 -12.77 12.17
C PHE A 702 -3.71 -12.12 13.55
N PRO A 703 -4.19 -10.87 13.76
CA PRO A 703 -3.93 -10.11 14.99
C PRO A 703 -4.70 -10.72 16.16
N LEU A 704 -3.98 -11.36 17.09
CA LEU A 704 -4.60 -12.08 18.22
C LEU A 704 -5.51 -11.19 19.06
N GLU A 705 -5.13 -9.93 19.29
CA GLU A 705 -5.92 -8.97 20.08
C GLU A 705 -7.24 -8.51 19.43
N ALA A 706 -7.35 -8.65 18.11
CA ALA A 706 -8.58 -8.26 17.38
C ALA A 706 -9.72 -9.27 17.57
N PHE A 707 -9.41 -10.47 18.02
CA PHE A 707 -10.38 -11.55 18.19
C PHE A 707 -10.76 -11.73 19.66
N ASP A 708 -11.97 -12.25 19.89
CA ASP A 708 -12.45 -12.55 21.23
C ASP A 708 -11.80 -13.83 21.78
N ASP A 709 -11.58 -14.82 20.91
CA ASP A 709 -10.91 -16.08 21.20
C ASP A 709 -10.07 -16.52 20.01
N THR A 710 -8.93 -17.16 20.28
CA THR A 710 -8.04 -17.74 19.27
C THR A 710 -7.46 -19.07 19.73
N VAL A 711 -7.26 -19.99 18.80
CA VAL A 711 -6.48 -21.23 18.98
C VAL A 711 -5.50 -21.34 17.83
N VAL A 712 -4.23 -21.63 18.14
CA VAL A 712 -3.22 -21.99 17.13
C VAL A 712 -2.53 -23.26 17.62
N ASP A 713 -2.76 -24.37 16.92
CA ASP A 713 -2.22 -25.67 17.29
C ASP A 713 -1.86 -26.49 16.03
N GLY A 714 -0.58 -26.83 15.90
CA GLY A 714 -0.06 -27.57 14.76
C GLY A 714 -0.33 -26.87 13.43
N ASN A 715 -1.14 -27.46 12.58
CA ASN A 715 -1.51 -26.91 11.28
C ASN A 715 -2.88 -26.19 11.27
N LEU A 716 -3.45 -25.93 12.43
CA LEU A 716 -4.77 -25.33 12.61
C LEU A 716 -4.67 -23.99 13.32
N ALA A 717 -5.39 -22.98 12.83
CA ALA A 717 -5.66 -21.74 13.54
C ALA A 717 -7.16 -21.43 13.49
N LEU A 718 -7.70 -21.00 14.61
CA LEU A 718 -9.10 -20.60 14.79
C LEU A 718 -9.15 -19.19 15.37
N ALA A 719 -10.08 -18.38 14.92
CA ALA A 719 -10.37 -17.06 15.46
C ALA A 719 -11.86 -16.82 15.52
N ARG A 720 -12.34 -16.20 16.62
CA ARG A 720 -13.72 -15.77 16.80
C ARG A 720 -13.81 -14.28 17.05
N SER A 721 -14.75 -13.61 16.39
CA SER A 721 -15.15 -12.24 16.74
C SER A 721 -16.68 -12.15 16.68
N GLY A 722 -17.30 -11.85 17.83
CA GLY A 722 -18.75 -11.93 18.00
C GLY A 722 -19.28 -13.33 17.66
N ASN A 723 -20.15 -13.41 16.65
CA ASN A 723 -20.71 -14.69 16.19
C ASN A 723 -19.94 -15.29 14.98
N GLY A 724 -18.97 -14.56 14.42
CA GLY A 724 -18.19 -15.03 13.29
C GLY A 724 -16.97 -15.84 13.72
N ILE A 725 -16.74 -16.97 13.08
CA ILE A 725 -15.59 -17.85 13.30
C ILE A 725 -14.87 -18.09 11.98
N ALA A 726 -13.53 -18.01 12.01
CA ALA A 726 -12.65 -18.44 10.94
C ALA A 726 -11.79 -19.62 11.40
N MET A 727 -11.65 -20.61 10.53
CA MET A 727 -10.73 -21.73 10.65
C MET A 727 -9.75 -21.70 9.47
N LEU A 728 -8.45 -21.67 9.78
CA LEU A 728 -7.37 -21.77 8.84
C LEU A 728 -6.68 -23.12 9.03
N ILE A 729 -6.48 -23.88 7.95
CA ILE A 729 -5.73 -25.14 7.98
C ILE A 729 -4.59 -25.05 6.97
N GLY A 730 -3.36 -25.22 7.44
CA GLY A 730 -2.17 -25.34 6.60
C GLY A 730 -1.88 -26.79 6.19
N ASN A 731 -1.16 -26.99 5.09
CA ASN A 731 -0.56 -28.30 4.79
C ASN A 731 0.74 -28.56 5.56
N GLY A 732 1.14 -27.65 6.42
CA GLY A 732 2.24 -27.70 7.39
C GLY A 732 1.87 -26.94 8.66
N ALA A 733 2.77 -26.87 9.63
CA ALA A 733 2.53 -26.13 10.86
C ALA A 733 2.30 -24.62 10.59
N LEU A 734 1.32 -24.05 11.28
CA LEU A 734 1.06 -22.62 11.31
C LEU A 734 1.79 -22.02 12.52
N GLU A 735 2.81 -21.24 12.28
CA GLU A 735 3.69 -20.72 13.33
C GLU A 735 3.43 -19.23 13.59
N PRO A 736 2.95 -18.86 14.80
CA PRO A 736 2.89 -17.46 15.19
C PRO A 736 4.29 -16.87 15.30
N VAL A 737 4.47 -15.68 14.74
CA VAL A 737 5.72 -14.92 14.90
C VAL A 737 5.87 -14.46 16.35
N LYS A 738 7.06 -14.65 16.93
CA LYS A 738 7.33 -14.39 18.36
C LYS A 738 8.29 -13.23 18.60
N LEU A 739 8.90 -12.67 17.56
CA LEU A 739 9.87 -11.58 17.66
C LEU A 739 9.66 -10.57 16.55
N GLY A 740 9.81 -9.30 16.87
CA GLY A 740 9.75 -8.20 15.91
C GLY A 740 8.35 -7.58 15.73
N PRO A 741 8.19 -6.70 14.76
CA PRO A 741 6.98 -5.89 14.55
C PRO A 741 5.72 -6.69 14.24
N THR A 742 5.86 -7.94 13.84
CA THR A 742 4.74 -8.82 13.47
C THR A 742 4.39 -9.84 14.54
N THR A 743 4.97 -9.70 15.75
CA THR A 743 4.65 -10.54 16.91
C THR A 743 3.16 -10.47 17.23
N ASP A 744 2.54 -11.63 17.42
CA ASP A 744 1.12 -11.80 17.76
C ASP A 744 0.13 -11.30 16.67
N ILE A 745 0.62 -10.96 15.46
CA ILE A 745 -0.21 -10.52 14.34
C ILE A 745 0.02 -11.30 13.05
N GLU A 746 1.04 -12.17 13.00
CA GLU A 746 1.42 -12.94 11.83
C GLU A 746 1.45 -14.43 12.12
N LEU A 747 0.80 -15.22 11.25
CA LEU A 747 0.98 -16.68 11.18
C LEU A 747 1.75 -17.02 9.91
N ARG A 748 2.81 -17.83 10.03
CA ARG A 748 3.60 -18.32 8.88
C ARG A 748 3.32 -19.78 8.59
N LEU A 749 3.25 -20.10 7.31
CA LEU A 749 3.32 -21.44 6.77
C LEU A 749 4.62 -21.55 5.96
N ALA A 750 5.57 -22.28 6.49
CA ALA A 750 6.88 -22.46 5.89
C ALA A 750 6.85 -23.39 4.67
N GLY A 751 7.77 -23.19 3.74
CA GLY A 751 7.96 -23.99 2.55
C GLY A 751 7.38 -23.39 1.28
N ARG A 752 7.89 -23.87 0.14
CA ARG A 752 7.57 -23.32 -1.19
C ARG A 752 6.21 -23.77 -1.73
N ASN A 753 5.63 -24.87 -1.19
CA ASN A 753 4.35 -25.43 -1.60
C ASN A 753 3.35 -25.29 -0.46
N GLY A 754 2.86 -24.06 -0.26
CA GLY A 754 1.90 -23.75 0.81
C GLY A 754 0.46 -23.95 0.36
N ARG A 755 -0.34 -24.73 1.12
CA ARG A 755 -1.78 -24.78 0.97
C ARG A 755 -2.46 -24.26 2.21
N TRP A 756 -3.39 -23.33 2.02
CA TRP A 756 -4.28 -22.82 3.05
C TRP A 756 -5.72 -23.21 2.72
N ILE A 757 -6.42 -23.80 3.68
CA ILE A 757 -7.88 -23.99 3.63
C ILE A 757 -8.47 -22.99 4.62
N VAL A 758 -9.40 -22.18 4.15
CA VAL A 758 -10.12 -21.17 4.94
C VAL A 758 -11.58 -21.59 5.00
N ARG A 759 -12.12 -21.80 6.19
CA ARG A 759 -13.51 -22.14 6.40
C ARG A 759 -14.13 -21.20 7.40
N LEU A 760 -15.20 -20.51 7.00
CA LEU A 760 -15.92 -19.63 7.92
C LEU A 760 -17.21 -20.26 8.42
N SER A 761 -17.64 -19.83 9.57
CA SER A 761 -18.95 -20.15 10.15
C SER A 761 -19.40 -19.05 11.10
N ASP A 762 -20.66 -19.11 11.53
CA ASP A 762 -21.16 -18.26 12.60
C ASP A 762 -21.82 -19.10 13.72
N LEU A 763 -22.04 -18.47 14.89
CA LEU A 763 -22.62 -19.19 16.03
C LEU A 763 -24.09 -19.61 15.84
N GLY A 764 -24.70 -19.30 14.69
CA GLY A 764 -25.98 -19.91 14.31
C GLY A 764 -25.87 -21.40 14.03
N ARG A 765 -24.64 -21.86 13.67
CA ARG A 765 -24.31 -23.26 13.39
C ARG A 765 -23.32 -23.85 14.39
N GLU A 766 -22.47 -23.03 14.98
CA GLU A 766 -21.39 -23.44 15.90
C GLU A 766 -21.57 -22.75 17.25
N VAL A 767 -21.19 -23.43 18.32
CA VAL A 767 -21.35 -22.92 19.69
C VAL A 767 -20.08 -22.17 20.13
N ASP A 768 -18.91 -22.71 19.76
CA ASP A 768 -17.57 -22.21 20.12
C ASP A 768 -16.52 -22.72 19.14
N LEU A 769 -15.23 -22.44 19.43
CA LEU A 769 -14.10 -22.89 18.61
C LEU A 769 -13.96 -24.42 18.62
N ASP A 770 -14.21 -25.08 19.73
CA ASP A 770 -14.16 -26.54 19.84
C ASP A 770 -15.26 -27.19 18.98
N GLY A 771 -16.45 -26.62 18.99
CA GLY A 771 -17.56 -27.05 18.13
C GLY A 771 -17.23 -26.90 16.65
N MET A 772 -16.59 -25.79 16.27
CA MET A 772 -16.09 -25.55 14.90
C MET A 772 -15.05 -26.59 14.51
N GLN A 773 -14.05 -26.84 15.34
CA GLN A 773 -13.01 -27.83 15.12
C GLN A 773 -13.60 -29.25 15.00
N ALA A 774 -14.49 -29.64 15.91
CA ALA A 774 -15.14 -30.95 15.87
C ALA A 774 -15.99 -31.16 14.60
N ARG A 775 -16.76 -30.14 14.19
CA ARG A 775 -17.59 -30.19 12.98
C ARG A 775 -16.78 -30.41 11.72
N PHE A 776 -15.67 -29.69 11.58
CA PHE A 776 -14.82 -29.74 10.39
C PHE A 776 -13.61 -30.68 10.53
N ALA A 777 -13.58 -31.56 11.52
CA ALA A 777 -12.48 -32.53 11.74
C ALA A 777 -12.23 -33.46 10.52
N THR A 778 -13.22 -33.65 9.66
CA THR A 778 -13.11 -34.47 8.43
C THR A 778 -12.91 -33.65 7.16
N LEU A 779 -12.84 -32.31 7.28
CA LEU A 779 -12.55 -31.43 6.15
C LEU A 779 -11.19 -31.79 5.56
N SER A 780 -11.17 -32.11 4.28
CA SER A 780 -9.93 -32.51 3.59
C SER A 780 -9.92 -32.05 2.15
N ALA A 781 -8.74 -31.79 1.61
CA ALA A 781 -8.54 -31.40 0.24
C ALA A 781 -7.43 -32.25 -0.40
N ARG A 782 -7.70 -32.84 -1.56
CA ARG A 782 -6.72 -33.61 -2.32
C ARG A 782 -6.88 -33.32 -3.83
N ARG A 783 -5.79 -33.44 -4.58
CA ARG A 783 -5.85 -33.40 -6.03
C ARG A 783 -6.10 -34.83 -6.55
N ASP A 784 -6.89 -34.94 -7.60
CA ASP A 784 -7.02 -36.18 -8.35
C ASP A 784 -5.94 -36.30 -9.44
N GLU A 785 -6.01 -37.39 -10.21
CA GLU A 785 -5.06 -37.68 -11.30
C GLU A 785 -5.20 -36.69 -12.48
N GLU A 786 -6.33 -36.00 -12.60
CA GLU A 786 -6.64 -35.03 -13.65
C GLU A 786 -6.29 -33.58 -13.22
N GLY A 787 -5.75 -33.39 -11.97
CA GLY A 787 -5.34 -32.11 -11.44
C GLY A 787 -6.43 -31.32 -10.71
N ALA A 788 -7.69 -31.79 -10.75
CA ALA A 788 -8.79 -31.16 -10.04
C ALA A 788 -8.62 -31.26 -8.50
N LEU A 789 -8.93 -30.19 -7.78
CA LEU A 789 -8.92 -30.20 -6.32
C LEU A 789 -10.28 -30.66 -5.80
N ILE A 790 -10.29 -31.82 -5.14
CA ILE A 790 -11.47 -32.38 -4.51
C ILE A 790 -11.45 -32.09 -3.03
N VAL A 791 -12.48 -31.43 -2.56
CA VAL A 791 -12.70 -31.13 -1.15
C VAL A 791 -13.86 -31.96 -0.62
N SER A 792 -13.65 -32.61 0.51
CA SER A 792 -14.70 -33.23 1.30
C SER A 792 -15.05 -32.29 2.43
N ASP A 793 -16.15 -31.55 2.30
CA ASP A 793 -16.63 -30.59 3.29
C ASP A 793 -17.84 -31.16 4.04
N PRO A 794 -17.89 -31.11 5.37
CA PRO A 794 -19.01 -31.62 6.16
C PRO A 794 -20.37 -31.00 5.81
N ASP A 795 -20.41 -29.74 5.37
CA ASP A 795 -21.65 -29.03 5.05
C ASP A 795 -22.05 -29.18 3.57
N TYR A 796 -21.06 -29.15 2.67
CA TYR A 796 -21.28 -29.12 1.21
C TYR A 796 -21.05 -30.47 0.55
N GLY A 797 -20.58 -31.47 1.29
CA GLY A 797 -20.20 -32.75 0.77
C GLY A 797 -18.98 -32.65 -0.14
N ARG A 798 -19.10 -33.20 -1.36
CA ARG A 798 -18.00 -33.16 -2.32
C ARG A 798 -18.04 -31.88 -3.15
N VAL A 799 -17.01 -31.03 -2.95
CA VAL A 799 -16.77 -29.84 -3.78
C VAL A 799 -15.59 -30.13 -4.70
N VAL A 800 -15.73 -29.86 -5.99
CA VAL A 800 -14.68 -30.06 -7.00
C VAL A 800 -14.32 -28.74 -7.62
N PHE A 801 -13.04 -28.38 -7.56
CA PHE A 801 -12.47 -27.22 -8.21
C PHE A 801 -11.60 -27.69 -9.39
N GLU A 802 -12.03 -27.37 -10.60
CA GLU A 802 -11.33 -27.72 -11.83
C GLU A 802 -10.14 -26.76 -12.10
N GLU A 803 -9.24 -27.14 -12.99
CA GLU A 803 -8.05 -26.33 -13.30
C GLU A 803 -8.38 -24.95 -13.89
N ASP A 804 -9.46 -24.83 -14.63
CA ASP A 804 -9.94 -23.58 -15.22
C ASP A 804 -10.69 -22.67 -14.24
N GLY A 805 -10.76 -23.05 -12.96
CA GLY A 805 -11.48 -22.35 -11.90
C GLY A 805 -12.96 -22.71 -11.79
N THR A 806 -13.48 -23.60 -12.64
CA THR A 806 -14.86 -24.10 -12.53
C THR A 806 -15.08 -24.82 -11.21
N VAL A 807 -16.19 -24.53 -10.54
CA VAL A 807 -16.58 -25.15 -9.26
C VAL A 807 -17.83 -26.02 -9.46
N ARG A 808 -17.77 -27.24 -8.94
CA ARG A 808 -18.94 -28.15 -8.89
C ARG A 808 -19.24 -28.54 -7.46
N ALA A 809 -20.41 -28.17 -6.98
CA ALA A 809 -20.87 -28.48 -5.63
C ALA A 809 -22.40 -28.46 -5.57
N GLU A 810 -23.01 -29.36 -4.79
CA GLU A 810 -24.46 -29.38 -4.55
C GLU A 810 -25.32 -29.35 -5.83
N GLY A 811 -24.84 -29.97 -6.92
CA GLY A 811 -25.52 -29.96 -8.22
C GLY A 811 -25.38 -28.64 -9.01
N ARG A 812 -24.68 -27.62 -8.47
CA ARG A 812 -24.38 -26.35 -9.15
C ARG A 812 -23.06 -26.45 -9.92
N ILE A 813 -22.95 -25.65 -10.96
CA ILE A 813 -21.71 -25.43 -11.70
C ILE A 813 -21.51 -23.93 -11.80
N LEU A 814 -20.39 -23.43 -11.23
CA LEU A 814 -19.99 -22.03 -11.28
C LEU A 814 -18.74 -21.92 -12.16
N ARG A 815 -18.82 -21.14 -13.23
CA ARG A 815 -17.71 -20.90 -14.16
C ARG A 815 -17.31 -19.44 -14.10
N PRO A 816 -16.10 -19.10 -13.62
CA PRO A 816 -15.62 -17.72 -13.57
C PRO A 816 -15.66 -17.01 -14.95
N ALA A 817 -15.41 -17.74 -16.03
CA ALA A 817 -15.47 -17.20 -17.38
C ALA A 817 -16.87 -16.71 -17.82
N ASP A 818 -17.93 -17.20 -17.18
CA ASP A 818 -19.32 -16.82 -17.48
C ASP A 818 -19.78 -15.58 -16.69
N TRP A 819 -19.02 -15.15 -15.68
CA TRP A 819 -19.45 -14.04 -14.81
C TRP A 819 -19.46 -12.72 -15.55
N SER A 820 -20.58 -12.01 -15.45
CA SER A 820 -20.74 -10.70 -16.08
C SER A 820 -20.16 -9.58 -15.21
N VAL A 821 -19.97 -8.41 -15.80
CA VAL A 821 -19.50 -7.21 -15.09
C VAL A 821 -20.52 -6.78 -14.01
N ARG A 822 -21.81 -6.89 -14.30
CA ARG A 822 -22.86 -6.60 -13.29
C ARG A 822 -22.94 -7.67 -12.21
N GLY A 823 -22.61 -8.91 -12.57
CA GLY A 823 -22.64 -10.06 -11.69
C GLY A 823 -24.05 -10.53 -11.33
N ASP A 824 -24.08 -11.64 -10.63
CA ASP A 824 -25.28 -12.24 -10.09
C ASP A 824 -25.21 -12.28 -8.56
N ALA A 825 -26.09 -11.53 -7.90
CA ALA A 825 -26.22 -11.56 -6.44
C ALA A 825 -27.45 -12.39 -6.08
N VAL A 826 -27.25 -13.43 -5.30
CA VAL A 826 -28.32 -14.31 -4.82
C VAL A 826 -28.36 -14.33 -3.29
N HIS A 827 -29.56 -14.39 -2.74
CA HIS A 827 -29.78 -14.59 -1.31
C HIS A 827 -30.06 -16.05 -1.03
N LEU A 828 -29.25 -16.66 -0.17
CA LEU A 828 -29.31 -18.07 0.17
C LEU A 828 -29.74 -18.24 1.60
N LYS A 829 -30.76 -19.08 1.82
CA LYS A 829 -31.09 -19.53 3.18
C LYS A 829 -29.94 -20.40 3.70
N ILE A 830 -29.46 -20.11 4.89
CA ILE A 830 -28.43 -20.91 5.55
C ILE A 830 -29.10 -22.10 6.20
N PRO A 831 -28.82 -23.36 5.76
CA PRO A 831 -29.48 -24.54 6.33
C PRO A 831 -29.25 -24.65 7.83
N GLY A 832 -30.32 -24.93 8.59
CA GLY A 832 -30.25 -25.17 10.04
C GLY A 832 -30.20 -23.93 10.92
N ARG A 833 -30.10 -22.73 10.35
CA ARG A 833 -30.16 -21.49 11.12
C ARG A 833 -31.62 -21.21 11.58
N GLN A 834 -31.84 -21.18 12.88
CA GLN A 834 -33.12 -20.70 13.40
C GLN A 834 -33.19 -19.17 13.35
N PRO A 835 -34.33 -18.56 12.99
CA PRO A 835 -34.49 -17.12 13.02
C PRO A 835 -34.19 -16.62 14.43
N ARG A 836 -33.23 -15.68 14.53
CA ARG A 836 -32.95 -15.02 15.80
C ARG A 836 -34.19 -14.22 16.23
N ARG A 837 -34.63 -14.37 17.48
CA ARG A 837 -35.61 -13.46 18.04
C ARG A 837 -35.01 -12.06 17.99
N ALA A 838 -35.74 -11.09 17.38
CA ALA A 838 -35.34 -9.71 17.45
C ALA A 838 -35.08 -9.34 18.91
N ALA A 839 -33.85 -8.86 19.19
CA ALA A 839 -33.56 -8.25 20.47
C ALA A 839 -34.46 -7.02 20.60
N SER A 840 -35.36 -7.06 21.56
CA SER A 840 -36.32 -6.03 21.92
C SER A 840 -35.61 -4.80 22.47
#